data_34a25604edb82bda851f477af8222d5a
#
_entry.id   34a25604edb82bda851f477af8222d5a
#
_cell.length_a   1.000
_cell.length_b   1.000
_cell.length_c   1.000
_cell.angle_alpha   90.00
_cell.angle_beta   90.00
_cell.angle_gamma   90.00
#
_symmetry.space_group_name_H-M   'P 1'
#
loop_
_entity.id
_entity.type
_entity.pdbx_description
1 polymer ?
#
loop_
_entity_poly.entity_id
_entity_poly.type
_entity_poly.pdbx_seq_one_letter_code
_entity_poly.pdbx_strand_id
1 'polypeptide(L)'
;ISISLGAVLLGATIDYSLHILTHYKVAKTASELYRAVTVPILLSSITTAISFLCLLFVHSEVMQDLGIFAFIGIMVSALLSLVLVPHLYRTDKGVAVRRTFLDRVGGYAFHRNKWIVGACLLLIGVSFFYFQKVKFNGDIASINYVNPRYQEAQQQLEQLTDSQYKSVYAAAYGNSLEEALTHNYRLYQQLQHLKATDSIRQFSSVAALILPQTEQQERIKRWQTFWSGARQEELRTQLQQLGAQYGFKESTYAPFFDFLTTDFEPIRSLDDYKALSALPLDDFITEKDGFYTLDNLVKLTDSERTRFVEQIEQRTGAIVIDRKNLSETFLGKLKDDILLLVNYSSIAIFLILWLFFRRIELVLLTLIPIGVTGVVTAALMYFFGIEFNVFSMIVCTLVLGHSVDFSIFMTCALQKDYTNGKNELPVYKVSVLLASITTFLAIGALIFAKHPALRSIASVSVLGIFTALVITFVFYPTIFKFFIFRRPQKGLSPVSLRLLLHSIVSLSYYALSSVILSNVGWVLATVFPSSKRGLRRLSSVLAATVLFSNWRVRKRIENRQLLNTDTPSVVIANHTSWLDTLSLEQYSHRLSYVVNDWVYRSVIFGRYLRAMGAYPASEGIEKGMPLLQQHLQEDIS
;
A
#
# COMPACT_ATOMS: atom_id res chain seq x y z
N ILE A 1 -21.57 -6.96 -8.53
CA ILE A 1 -20.18 -6.46 -8.50
C ILE A 1 -19.73 -6.04 -9.89
N SER A 2 -19.81 -6.91 -10.92
CA SER A 2 -19.42 -6.57 -12.29
C SER A 2 -20.12 -5.34 -12.84
N ILE A 3 -21.43 -5.18 -12.59
CA ILE A 3 -22.20 -4.00 -12.99
C ILE A 3 -21.71 -2.73 -12.28
N SER A 4 -21.36 -2.81 -11.00
CA SER A 4 -20.85 -1.64 -10.26
C SER A 4 -19.47 -1.22 -10.73
N LEU A 5 -18.61 -2.18 -11.04
CA LEU A 5 -17.30 -1.90 -11.66
C LEU A 5 -17.47 -1.31 -13.07
N GLY A 6 -18.45 -1.77 -13.82
CA GLY A 6 -18.85 -1.17 -15.10
C GLY A 6 -19.26 0.31 -14.96
N ALA A 7 -20.06 0.65 -13.95
CA ALA A 7 -20.45 2.05 -13.68
C ALA A 7 -19.25 2.93 -13.32
N VAL A 8 -18.31 2.38 -12.57
CA VAL A 8 -17.05 3.06 -12.20
C VAL A 8 -16.19 3.34 -13.44
N LEU A 9 -16.01 2.33 -14.31
CA LEU A 9 -15.28 2.47 -15.57
C LEU A 9 -15.95 3.44 -16.54
N LEU A 10 -17.29 3.43 -16.58
CA LEU A 10 -18.05 4.39 -17.39
C LEU A 10 -17.74 5.84 -16.98
N GLY A 11 -17.67 6.11 -15.67
CA GLY A 11 -17.28 7.43 -15.16
C GLY A 11 -15.90 7.83 -15.68
N ALA A 12 -14.90 6.95 -15.57
CA ALA A 12 -13.53 7.22 -15.99
C ALA A 12 -13.39 7.41 -17.52
N THR A 13 -14.18 6.69 -18.32
CA THR A 13 -14.09 6.79 -19.79
C THR A 13 -14.73 8.06 -20.36
N ILE A 14 -15.77 8.60 -19.72
CA ILE A 14 -16.40 9.85 -20.12
C ILE A 14 -15.46 11.04 -19.94
N ASP A 15 -14.55 10.99 -18.99
CA ASP A 15 -13.65 12.07 -18.65
C ASP A 15 -12.82 12.56 -19.84
N TYR A 16 -12.36 11.67 -20.72
CA TYR A 16 -11.59 12.05 -21.92
C TYR A 16 -12.40 12.96 -22.86
N SER A 17 -13.66 12.62 -23.06
CA SER A 17 -14.58 13.45 -23.88
C SER A 17 -14.82 14.82 -23.24
N LEU A 18 -14.97 14.89 -21.92
CA LEU A 18 -15.16 16.14 -21.17
C LEU A 18 -13.93 17.04 -21.23
N HIS A 19 -12.74 16.46 -21.16
CA HIS A 19 -11.50 17.21 -21.34
C HIS A 19 -11.44 17.86 -22.72
N ILE A 20 -11.78 17.15 -23.80
CA ILE A 20 -11.80 17.67 -25.15
C ILE A 20 -12.83 18.79 -25.27
N LEU A 21 -14.08 18.56 -24.83
CA LEU A 21 -15.17 19.54 -24.92
C LEU A 21 -14.85 20.83 -24.14
N THR A 22 -14.22 20.71 -22.98
CA THR A 22 -13.83 21.88 -22.18
C THR A 22 -12.78 22.73 -22.90
N HIS A 23 -11.76 22.10 -23.48
CA HIS A 23 -10.74 22.80 -24.27
C HIS A 23 -11.25 23.34 -25.60
N TYR A 24 -12.23 22.65 -26.20
CA TYR A 24 -12.87 23.09 -27.45
C TYR A 24 -13.54 24.47 -27.31
N LYS A 25 -14.09 24.80 -26.14
CA LYS A 25 -14.67 26.13 -25.87
C LYS A 25 -13.69 27.28 -25.99
N VAL A 26 -12.39 27.01 -25.79
CA VAL A 26 -11.34 28.05 -25.75
C VAL A 26 -10.44 28.01 -26.97
N ALA A 27 -10.27 26.85 -27.58
CA ALA A 27 -9.43 26.66 -28.76
C ALA A 27 -10.03 27.33 -30.00
N LYS A 28 -9.25 28.13 -30.69
CA LYS A 28 -9.67 28.84 -31.94
C LYS A 28 -9.57 27.96 -33.17
N THR A 29 -8.69 26.97 -33.16
CA THR A 29 -8.46 26.04 -34.26
C THR A 29 -8.37 24.62 -33.80
N ALA A 30 -8.67 23.65 -34.68
CA ALA A 30 -8.52 22.22 -34.37
C ALA A 30 -7.05 21.87 -34.00
N SER A 31 -6.08 22.49 -34.67
CA SER A 31 -4.66 22.29 -34.33
C SER A 31 -4.32 22.75 -32.92
N GLU A 32 -4.88 23.88 -32.47
CA GLU A 32 -4.69 24.36 -31.08
C GLU A 32 -5.33 23.43 -30.08
N LEU A 33 -6.53 22.91 -30.38
CA LEU A 33 -7.22 21.91 -29.56
C LEU A 33 -6.34 20.65 -29.39
N TYR A 34 -5.92 20.06 -30.51
CA TYR A 34 -5.10 18.84 -30.46
C TYR A 34 -3.78 19.04 -29.71
N ARG A 35 -3.11 20.17 -29.90
CA ARG A 35 -1.91 20.50 -29.10
C ARG A 35 -2.19 20.65 -27.61
N ALA A 36 -3.41 21.07 -27.25
CA ALA A 36 -3.78 21.22 -25.85
C ALA A 36 -4.07 19.87 -25.19
N VAL A 37 -4.82 18.98 -25.85
CA VAL A 37 -5.45 17.80 -25.19
C VAL A 37 -4.80 16.46 -25.51
N THR A 38 -4.14 16.29 -26.69
CA THR A 38 -3.67 14.96 -27.12
C THR A 38 -2.66 14.37 -26.15
N VAL A 39 -1.67 15.15 -25.76
CA VAL A 39 -0.60 14.69 -24.87
C VAL A 39 -1.12 14.33 -23.48
N PRO A 40 -1.87 15.20 -22.77
CA PRO A 40 -2.43 14.86 -21.47
C PRO A 40 -3.35 13.63 -21.51
N ILE A 41 -4.22 13.52 -22.53
CA ILE A 41 -5.17 12.40 -22.66
C ILE A 41 -4.43 11.09 -22.92
N LEU A 42 -3.51 11.06 -23.88
CA LEU A 42 -2.76 9.83 -24.15
C LEU A 42 -1.92 9.40 -22.96
N LEU A 43 -1.25 10.34 -22.30
CA LEU A 43 -0.44 10.01 -21.13
C LEU A 43 -1.29 9.49 -19.97
N SER A 44 -2.41 10.17 -19.69
CA SER A 44 -3.38 9.75 -18.67
C SER A 44 -3.98 8.37 -18.99
N SER A 45 -4.47 8.17 -20.22
CA SER A 45 -5.05 6.89 -20.61
C SER A 45 -4.06 5.73 -20.55
N ILE A 46 -2.81 5.93 -20.97
CA ILE A 46 -1.75 4.91 -20.90
C ILE A 46 -1.41 4.58 -19.45
N THR A 47 -1.21 5.59 -18.59
CA THR A 47 -0.88 5.35 -17.17
C THR A 47 -2.00 4.63 -16.46
N THR A 48 -3.25 5.01 -16.68
CA THR A 48 -4.41 4.40 -16.04
C THR A 48 -4.67 3.00 -16.59
N ALA A 49 -4.59 2.80 -17.90
CA ALA A 49 -4.74 1.49 -18.54
C ALA A 49 -3.67 0.49 -18.06
N ILE A 50 -2.41 0.89 -17.97
CA ILE A 50 -1.33 0.04 -17.48
C ILE A 50 -1.50 -0.26 -15.98
N SER A 51 -1.99 0.69 -15.18
CA SER A 51 -2.31 0.44 -13.77
C SER A 51 -3.36 -0.66 -13.60
N PHE A 52 -4.39 -0.69 -14.47
CA PHE A 52 -5.35 -1.79 -14.50
C PHE A 52 -4.75 -3.10 -15.04
N LEU A 53 -3.84 -3.03 -16.02
CA LEU A 53 -3.16 -4.22 -16.54
C LEU A 53 -2.28 -4.90 -15.47
N CYS A 54 -1.80 -4.15 -14.48
CA CYS A 54 -1.08 -4.74 -13.34
C CYS A 54 -1.95 -5.72 -12.52
N LEU A 55 -3.29 -5.68 -12.66
CA LEU A 55 -4.19 -6.68 -12.06
C LEU A 55 -3.93 -8.12 -12.57
N LEU A 56 -3.26 -8.29 -13.69
CA LEU A 56 -2.83 -9.61 -14.19
C LEU A 56 -1.86 -10.35 -13.24
N PHE A 57 -1.19 -9.63 -12.35
CA PHE A 57 -0.28 -10.21 -11.37
C PHE A 57 -0.96 -10.64 -10.06
N VAL A 58 -2.26 -10.43 -9.92
CA VAL A 58 -3.06 -10.86 -8.76
C VAL A 58 -3.54 -12.29 -8.96
N HIS A 59 -3.57 -13.10 -7.90
CA HIS A 59 -4.00 -14.51 -7.93
C HIS A 59 -5.53 -14.71 -8.02
N SER A 60 -6.26 -13.79 -8.61
CA SER A 60 -7.71 -13.84 -8.76
C SER A 60 -8.08 -13.65 -10.23
N GLU A 61 -8.66 -14.68 -10.87
CA GLU A 61 -9.12 -14.64 -12.26
C GLU A 61 -10.08 -13.46 -12.50
N VAL A 62 -11.00 -13.21 -11.57
CA VAL A 62 -11.95 -12.08 -11.67
C VAL A 62 -11.24 -10.74 -11.75
N MET A 63 -10.12 -10.59 -11.04
CA MET A 63 -9.31 -9.36 -11.08
C MET A 63 -8.51 -9.24 -12.37
N GLN A 64 -8.00 -10.35 -12.88
CA GLN A 64 -7.29 -10.40 -14.17
C GLN A 64 -8.21 -10.01 -15.32
N ASP A 65 -9.41 -10.59 -15.37
CA ASP A 65 -10.43 -10.25 -16.37
C ASP A 65 -10.83 -8.78 -16.30
N LEU A 66 -11.01 -8.25 -15.09
CA LEU A 66 -11.29 -6.83 -14.87
C LEU A 66 -10.14 -5.96 -15.40
N GLY A 67 -8.89 -6.36 -15.18
CA GLY A 67 -7.70 -5.64 -15.65
C GLY A 67 -7.67 -5.53 -17.18
N ILE A 68 -7.91 -6.64 -17.88
CA ILE A 68 -7.97 -6.68 -19.36
C ILE A 68 -9.15 -5.82 -19.87
N PHE A 69 -10.33 -6.00 -19.28
CA PHE A 69 -11.52 -5.26 -19.68
C PHE A 69 -11.32 -3.75 -19.51
N ALA A 70 -10.78 -3.32 -18.36
CA ALA A 70 -10.52 -1.92 -18.08
C ALA A 70 -9.45 -1.34 -19.01
N PHE A 71 -8.35 -2.08 -19.25
CA PHE A 71 -7.29 -1.68 -20.18
C PHE A 71 -7.85 -1.39 -21.58
N ILE A 72 -8.61 -2.33 -22.15
CA ILE A 72 -9.20 -2.18 -23.49
C ILE A 72 -10.19 -1.02 -23.49
N GLY A 73 -11.09 -0.96 -22.51
CA GLY A 73 -12.12 0.08 -22.41
C GLY A 73 -11.53 1.49 -22.33
N ILE A 74 -10.53 1.70 -21.50
CA ILE A 74 -9.85 2.99 -21.32
C ILE A 74 -9.12 3.40 -22.61
N MET A 75 -8.35 2.49 -23.21
CA MET A 75 -7.58 2.79 -24.44
C MET A 75 -8.51 3.12 -25.61
N VAL A 76 -9.54 2.30 -25.82
CA VAL A 76 -10.52 2.53 -26.90
C VAL A 76 -11.28 3.83 -26.67
N SER A 77 -11.73 4.10 -25.44
CA SER A 77 -12.44 5.33 -25.12
C SER A 77 -11.60 6.58 -25.35
N ALA A 78 -10.33 6.57 -24.93
CA ALA A 78 -9.42 7.69 -25.15
C ALA A 78 -9.18 7.95 -26.65
N LEU A 79 -8.95 6.88 -27.43
CA LEU A 79 -8.75 6.99 -28.88
C LEU A 79 -10.02 7.49 -29.59
N LEU A 80 -11.18 6.91 -29.28
CA LEU A 80 -12.45 7.35 -29.85
C LEU A 80 -12.78 8.80 -29.46
N SER A 81 -12.53 9.19 -28.21
CA SER A 81 -12.72 10.56 -27.77
C SER A 81 -11.85 11.54 -28.57
N LEU A 82 -10.57 11.22 -28.78
CA LEU A 82 -9.65 12.07 -29.56
C LEU A 82 -10.04 12.17 -31.04
N VAL A 83 -10.61 11.11 -31.61
CA VAL A 83 -10.99 11.09 -33.05
C VAL A 83 -12.40 11.64 -33.26
N LEU A 84 -13.41 11.11 -32.54
CA LEU A 84 -14.82 11.41 -32.83
C LEU A 84 -15.25 12.77 -32.29
N VAL A 85 -14.92 13.12 -31.03
CA VAL A 85 -15.45 14.33 -30.40
C VAL A 85 -15.10 15.60 -31.18
N PRO A 86 -13.84 15.82 -31.63
CA PRO A 86 -13.52 17.01 -32.43
C PRO A 86 -14.21 17.07 -33.79
N HIS A 87 -14.59 15.90 -34.37
CA HIS A 87 -15.26 15.85 -35.67
C HIS A 87 -16.77 16.01 -35.57
N LEU A 88 -17.41 15.49 -34.52
CA LEU A 88 -18.83 15.56 -34.31
C LEU A 88 -19.29 16.92 -33.78
N TYR A 89 -18.47 17.59 -33.01
CA TYR A 89 -18.81 18.85 -32.38
C TYR A 89 -18.33 20.04 -33.24
N ARG A 90 -19.28 20.73 -33.91
CA ARG A 90 -19.02 21.98 -34.63
C ARG A 90 -19.56 23.14 -33.80
N THR A 91 -18.72 24.05 -33.38
CA THR A 91 -19.17 25.31 -32.75
C THR A 91 -19.49 26.32 -33.85
N ASP A 92 -20.65 26.92 -33.81
CA ASP A 92 -20.91 28.16 -34.53
C ASP A 92 -20.02 29.26 -33.96
N LYS A 93 -19.13 29.77 -34.80
CA LYS A 93 -18.11 30.77 -34.44
C LYS A 93 -18.72 32.17 -34.16
N GLY A 94 -19.75 32.26 -33.33
CA GLY A 94 -20.43 33.54 -33.04
C GLY A 94 -21.12 33.57 -31.67
N VAL A 95 -21.25 32.44 -31.02
CA VAL A 95 -21.93 32.38 -29.71
C VAL A 95 -20.94 32.76 -28.60
N ALA A 96 -21.18 33.89 -27.94
CA ALA A 96 -20.43 34.27 -26.75
C ALA A 96 -20.53 33.17 -25.69
N VAL A 97 -19.39 32.56 -25.36
CA VAL A 97 -19.32 31.49 -24.34
C VAL A 97 -19.74 32.07 -23.00
N ARG A 98 -20.98 31.72 -22.55
CA ARG A 98 -21.44 32.10 -21.21
C ARG A 98 -20.52 31.48 -20.16
N ARG A 99 -19.99 32.30 -19.26
CA ARG A 99 -19.22 31.82 -18.11
C ARG A 99 -20.14 31.10 -17.14
N THR A 100 -19.87 29.86 -16.87
CA THR A 100 -20.61 29.01 -15.93
C THR A 100 -20.08 29.18 -14.49
N PHE A 101 -20.82 28.66 -13.52
CA PHE A 101 -20.31 28.59 -12.14
C PHE A 101 -18.98 27.83 -12.05
N LEU A 102 -18.83 26.76 -12.84
CA LEU A 102 -17.60 25.96 -12.91
C LEU A 102 -16.41 26.78 -13.40
N ASP A 103 -16.63 27.71 -14.36
CA ASP A 103 -15.56 28.60 -14.85
C ASP A 103 -15.08 29.56 -13.75
N ARG A 104 -15.97 29.97 -12.83
CA ARG A 104 -15.59 30.80 -11.66
C ARG A 104 -14.76 29.98 -10.68
N VAL A 105 -15.19 28.76 -10.36
CA VAL A 105 -14.45 27.87 -9.45
C VAL A 105 -13.08 27.51 -10.03
N GLY A 106 -13.01 27.10 -11.30
CA GLY A 106 -11.75 26.78 -11.98
C GLY A 106 -10.82 28.00 -12.10
N GLY A 107 -11.40 29.19 -12.31
CA GLY A 107 -10.64 30.45 -12.36
C GLY A 107 -10.08 30.90 -11.00
N TYR A 108 -10.64 30.42 -9.89
CA TYR A 108 -10.17 30.80 -8.57
C TYR A 108 -8.78 30.23 -8.26
N ALA A 109 -7.90 31.10 -7.79
CA ALA A 109 -6.51 30.76 -7.50
C ALA A 109 -6.36 30.23 -6.04
N PHE A 110 -6.90 29.02 -5.75
CA PHE A 110 -6.86 28.39 -4.43
C PHE A 110 -5.46 28.40 -3.79
N HIS A 111 -4.44 28.15 -4.58
CA HIS A 111 -3.03 28.13 -4.16
C HIS A 111 -2.46 29.51 -3.75
N ARG A 112 -3.18 30.62 -3.98
CA ARG A 112 -2.78 31.97 -3.54
C ARG A 112 -3.40 32.34 -2.20
N ASN A 113 -4.46 31.66 -1.78
CA ASN A 113 -5.11 31.91 -0.51
C ASN A 113 -4.33 31.21 0.62
N LYS A 114 -3.67 31.99 1.47
CA LYS A 114 -2.81 31.48 2.55
C LYS A 114 -3.58 30.60 3.55
N TRP A 115 -4.84 30.92 3.82
CA TRP A 115 -5.67 30.14 4.74
C TRP A 115 -6.05 28.77 4.18
N ILE A 116 -6.42 28.70 2.90
CA ILE A 116 -6.74 27.43 2.23
C ILE A 116 -5.49 26.56 2.14
N VAL A 117 -4.35 27.14 1.77
CA VAL A 117 -3.07 26.41 1.71
C VAL A 117 -2.65 25.96 3.12
N GLY A 118 -2.80 26.82 4.13
CA GLY A 118 -2.50 26.47 5.52
C GLY A 118 -3.37 25.32 6.04
N ALA A 119 -4.67 25.36 5.78
CA ALA A 119 -5.61 24.29 6.14
C ALA A 119 -5.27 22.96 5.41
N CYS A 120 -4.91 23.03 4.12
CA CYS A 120 -4.51 21.87 3.36
C CYS A 120 -3.20 21.24 3.90
N LEU A 121 -2.20 22.06 4.23
CA LEU A 121 -0.95 21.60 4.83
C LEU A 121 -1.16 21.01 6.23
N LEU A 122 -2.05 21.59 7.04
CA LEU A 122 -2.43 21.04 8.33
C LEU A 122 -3.10 19.67 8.16
N LEU A 123 -4.05 19.56 7.23
CA LEU A 123 -4.71 18.29 6.91
C LEU A 123 -3.68 17.23 6.52
N ILE A 124 -2.74 17.56 5.63
CA ILE A 124 -1.67 16.65 5.20
C ILE A 124 -0.82 16.26 6.42
N GLY A 125 -0.38 17.21 7.22
CA GLY A 125 0.43 16.97 8.43
C GLY A 125 -0.25 16.04 9.42
N VAL A 126 -1.52 16.28 9.74
CA VAL A 126 -2.32 15.42 10.63
C VAL A 126 -2.49 14.03 10.01
N SER A 127 -2.72 13.95 8.69
CA SER A 127 -2.92 12.68 8.00
C SER A 127 -1.71 11.75 8.10
N PHE A 128 -0.49 12.28 8.12
CA PHE A 128 0.73 11.47 8.30
C PHE A 128 0.80 10.72 9.65
N PHE A 129 0.08 11.17 10.68
CA PHE A 129 0.03 10.48 11.97
C PHE A 129 -1.08 9.41 12.05
N TYR A 130 -2.10 9.50 11.18
CA TYR A 130 -3.31 8.68 11.30
C TYR A 130 -3.52 7.69 10.15
N PHE A 131 -2.85 7.82 8.99
CA PHE A 131 -3.08 6.97 7.83
C PHE A 131 -2.86 5.47 8.07
N GLN A 132 -1.94 5.11 9.00
CA GLN A 132 -1.68 3.70 9.35
C GLN A 132 -2.71 3.09 10.30
N LYS A 133 -3.60 3.93 10.87
CA LYS A 133 -4.60 3.47 11.85
C LYS A 133 -5.89 2.97 11.19
N VAL A 134 -6.02 3.08 9.89
CA VAL A 134 -7.17 2.54 9.16
C VAL A 134 -7.19 1.02 9.28
N LYS A 135 -8.37 0.48 9.63
CA LYS A 135 -8.55 -0.96 9.83
C LYS A 135 -8.90 -1.65 8.52
N PHE A 136 -8.50 -2.91 8.43
CA PHE A 136 -8.91 -3.81 7.37
C PHE A 136 -9.99 -4.75 7.89
N ASN A 137 -11.15 -4.78 7.26
CA ASN A 137 -12.23 -5.69 7.56
C ASN A 137 -12.10 -6.93 6.66
N GLY A 138 -11.70 -8.04 7.26
CA GLY A 138 -11.55 -9.34 6.63
C GLY A 138 -12.80 -10.21 6.70
N ASP A 139 -13.93 -9.71 7.21
CA ASP A 139 -15.15 -10.50 7.31
C ASP A 139 -16.00 -10.39 6.03
N ILE A 140 -15.95 -11.45 5.20
CA ILE A 140 -16.77 -11.55 3.98
C ILE A 140 -18.27 -11.50 4.31
N ALA A 141 -18.69 -12.00 5.44
CA ALA A 141 -20.09 -12.03 5.81
C ALA A 141 -20.64 -10.62 6.06
N SER A 142 -19.83 -9.73 6.63
CA SER A 142 -20.19 -8.33 6.88
C SER A 142 -20.36 -7.51 5.59
N ILE A 143 -19.76 -7.96 4.48
CA ILE A 143 -19.78 -7.29 3.19
C ILE A 143 -20.95 -7.77 2.34
N ASN A 144 -21.55 -8.90 2.67
CA ASN A 144 -22.69 -9.45 1.95
C ASN A 144 -24.01 -8.83 2.43
N TYR A 145 -24.94 -8.65 1.50
CA TYR A 145 -26.27 -8.17 1.85
C TYR A 145 -27.13 -9.32 2.36
N VAL A 146 -27.49 -9.28 3.63
CA VAL A 146 -28.49 -10.17 4.23
C VAL A 146 -29.77 -9.37 4.45
N ASN A 147 -30.91 -9.88 3.99
CA ASN A 147 -32.20 -9.22 4.24
C ASN A 147 -32.40 -9.12 5.76
N PRO A 148 -32.78 -7.95 6.30
CA PRO A 148 -32.98 -7.76 7.75
C PRO A 148 -33.90 -8.83 8.39
N ARG A 149 -34.91 -9.26 7.66
CA ARG A 149 -35.84 -10.30 8.10
C ARG A 149 -35.15 -11.65 8.33
N TYR A 150 -34.19 -12.02 7.48
CA TYR A 150 -33.40 -13.24 7.68
C TYR A 150 -32.40 -13.07 8.83
N GLN A 151 -31.84 -11.87 8.98
CA GLN A 151 -30.92 -11.57 10.05
C GLN A 151 -31.61 -11.64 11.42
N GLU A 152 -32.83 -11.11 11.55
CA GLU A 152 -33.66 -11.24 12.75
C GLU A 152 -34.02 -12.70 13.04
N ALA A 153 -34.45 -13.45 12.01
CA ALA A 153 -34.76 -14.86 12.15
C ALA A 153 -33.52 -15.69 12.57
N GLN A 154 -32.38 -15.37 12.00
CA GLN A 154 -31.12 -15.99 12.37
C GLN A 154 -30.73 -15.68 13.82
N GLN A 155 -30.86 -14.43 14.27
CA GLN A 155 -30.61 -14.05 15.66
C GLN A 155 -31.56 -14.73 16.63
N GLN A 156 -32.83 -14.86 16.28
CA GLN A 156 -33.80 -15.62 17.09
C GLN A 156 -33.42 -17.11 17.17
N LEU A 157 -33.03 -17.70 16.05
CA LEU A 157 -32.57 -19.08 16.01
C LEU A 157 -31.29 -19.26 16.86
N GLU A 158 -30.39 -18.32 16.77
CA GLU A 158 -29.16 -18.28 17.55
C GLU A 158 -29.40 -18.16 19.05
N GLN A 159 -30.45 -17.48 19.48
CA GLN A 159 -30.87 -17.42 20.91
C GLN A 159 -31.54 -18.70 21.40
N LEU A 160 -32.23 -19.42 20.51
CA LEU A 160 -32.92 -20.67 20.83
C LEU A 160 -32.02 -21.91 20.77
N THR A 161 -30.95 -21.83 19.99
CA THR A 161 -29.97 -22.91 19.85
C THR A 161 -28.67 -22.50 20.54
N ASP A 162 -27.91 -23.49 21.03
CA ASP A 162 -26.55 -23.28 21.62
C ASP A 162 -25.56 -22.77 20.58
N SER A 163 -25.84 -21.60 20.01
CA SER A 163 -25.13 -21.01 18.85
C SER A 163 -23.78 -20.40 19.21
N GLN A 164 -23.39 -20.45 20.49
CA GLN A 164 -22.01 -20.09 20.91
C GLN A 164 -20.95 -20.99 20.26
N TYR A 165 -21.39 -22.16 19.75
CA TYR A 165 -20.52 -23.15 19.12
C TYR A 165 -20.57 -23.04 17.61
N LYS A 166 -19.42 -22.80 17.01
CA LYS A 166 -19.26 -22.77 15.55
C LYS A 166 -18.81 -24.12 15.03
N SER A 167 -19.30 -24.46 13.85
CA SER A 167 -18.96 -25.70 13.18
C SER A 167 -17.66 -25.56 12.37
N VAL A 168 -16.77 -26.52 12.60
CA VAL A 168 -15.51 -26.66 11.84
C VAL A 168 -15.50 -28.10 11.30
N TYR A 169 -15.02 -28.28 10.08
CA TYR A 169 -14.86 -29.60 9.49
C TYR A 169 -13.42 -30.07 9.65
N ALA A 170 -13.24 -31.29 10.13
CA ALA A 170 -11.95 -31.98 10.15
C ALA A 170 -12.03 -33.14 9.15
N ALA A 171 -11.26 -33.07 8.09
CA ALA A 171 -11.29 -34.03 6.99
C ALA A 171 -10.08 -34.97 7.05
N ALA A 172 -10.35 -36.26 7.15
CA ALA A 172 -9.36 -37.31 6.95
C ALA A 172 -9.41 -37.75 5.48
N TYR A 173 -8.27 -38.09 4.90
CA TYR A 173 -8.17 -38.42 3.49
C TYR A 173 -7.20 -39.57 3.21
N GLY A 174 -7.31 -40.19 2.02
CA GLY A 174 -6.42 -41.23 1.56
C GLY A 174 -6.62 -41.56 0.08
N ASN A 175 -5.65 -42.26 -0.50
CA ASN A 175 -5.70 -42.73 -1.89
C ASN A 175 -6.48 -44.07 -2.03
N SER A 176 -6.97 -44.60 -0.92
CA SER A 176 -7.87 -45.74 -0.87
C SER A 176 -8.87 -45.56 0.28
N LEU A 177 -10.03 -46.23 0.19
CA LEU A 177 -11.03 -46.20 1.22
C LEU A 177 -10.45 -46.63 2.58
N GLU A 178 -9.67 -47.72 2.61
CA GLU A 178 -9.08 -48.28 3.82
C GLU A 178 -8.09 -47.32 4.48
N GLU A 179 -7.26 -46.63 3.66
CA GLU A 179 -6.33 -45.62 4.15
C GLU A 179 -7.09 -44.45 4.77
N ALA A 180 -8.10 -43.95 4.09
CA ALA A 180 -8.92 -42.83 4.54
C ALA A 180 -9.70 -43.21 5.81
N LEU A 181 -10.24 -44.41 5.91
CA LEU A 181 -10.91 -44.95 7.13
C LEU A 181 -9.93 -45.08 8.30
N THR A 182 -8.69 -45.52 8.04
CA THR A 182 -7.65 -45.63 9.08
C THR A 182 -7.28 -44.24 9.63
N HIS A 183 -7.10 -43.26 8.77
CA HIS A 183 -6.83 -41.88 9.17
C HIS A 183 -8.03 -41.28 9.94
N ASN A 184 -9.23 -41.53 9.45
CA ASN A 184 -10.46 -41.06 10.09
C ASN A 184 -10.67 -41.67 11.48
N TYR A 185 -10.31 -42.93 11.67
CA TYR A 185 -10.42 -43.61 12.97
C TYR A 185 -9.42 -43.02 14.00
N ARG A 186 -8.21 -42.72 13.58
CA ARG A 186 -7.23 -41.98 14.41
C ARG A 186 -7.74 -40.59 14.80
N LEU A 187 -8.30 -39.87 13.83
CA LEU A 187 -8.93 -38.58 14.06
C LEU A 187 -10.08 -38.70 15.07
N TYR A 188 -10.95 -39.70 14.90
CA TYR A 188 -12.07 -39.97 15.80
C TYR A 188 -11.61 -40.22 17.23
N GLN A 189 -10.58 -41.02 17.45
CA GLN A 189 -10.00 -41.26 18.77
C GLN A 189 -9.51 -39.97 19.41
N GLN A 190 -8.86 -39.11 18.64
CA GLN A 190 -8.41 -37.81 19.11
C GLN A 190 -9.60 -36.88 19.46
N LEU A 191 -10.63 -36.86 18.61
CA LEU A 191 -11.85 -36.09 18.88
C LEU A 191 -12.59 -36.58 20.14
N GLN A 192 -12.62 -37.87 20.39
CA GLN A 192 -13.16 -38.41 21.64
C GLN A 192 -12.37 -37.95 22.87
N HIS A 193 -11.04 -37.94 22.79
CA HIS A 193 -10.18 -37.42 23.84
C HIS A 193 -10.43 -35.93 24.11
N LEU A 194 -10.51 -35.11 23.03
CA LEU A 194 -10.78 -33.67 23.14
C LEU A 194 -12.19 -33.41 23.74
N LYS A 195 -13.18 -34.24 23.43
CA LYS A 195 -14.51 -34.15 24.04
C LYS A 195 -14.49 -34.50 25.52
N ALA A 196 -13.72 -35.52 25.89
CA ALA A 196 -13.58 -35.93 27.31
C ALA A 196 -12.86 -34.87 28.16
N THR A 197 -12.00 -34.06 27.56
CA THR A 197 -11.29 -32.93 28.19
C THR A 197 -12.01 -31.59 28.07
N ASP A 198 -13.25 -31.57 27.61
CA ASP A 198 -14.10 -30.39 27.37
C ASP A 198 -13.47 -29.34 26.44
N SER A 199 -12.53 -29.77 25.60
CA SER A 199 -11.87 -28.92 24.59
C SER A 199 -12.71 -28.77 23.31
N ILE A 200 -13.71 -29.62 23.11
CA ILE A 200 -14.74 -29.51 22.06
C ILE A 200 -16.09 -29.88 22.65
N ARG A 201 -17.15 -29.22 22.20
CA ARG A 201 -18.49 -29.46 22.75
C ARG A 201 -19.14 -30.74 22.22
N GLN A 202 -19.13 -30.90 20.92
CA GLN A 202 -19.74 -32.00 20.20
C GLN A 202 -19.01 -32.25 18.88
N PHE A 203 -19.05 -33.49 18.43
CA PHE A 203 -18.63 -33.81 17.05
C PHE A 203 -19.51 -34.92 16.48
N SER A 204 -19.60 -34.96 15.16
CA SER A 204 -20.25 -36.01 14.37
C SER A 204 -19.21 -36.62 13.44
N SER A 205 -19.14 -37.94 13.44
CA SER A 205 -18.18 -38.70 12.65
C SER A 205 -18.78 -40.04 12.23
N VAL A 206 -18.52 -40.46 11.03
CA VAL A 206 -18.88 -41.79 10.53
C VAL A 206 -17.99 -42.89 11.13
N ALA A 207 -16.84 -42.55 11.72
CA ALA A 207 -15.92 -43.54 12.30
C ALA A 207 -16.49 -44.33 13.50
N ALA A 208 -17.61 -43.88 14.06
CA ALA A 208 -18.32 -44.64 15.06
C ALA A 208 -18.99 -45.90 14.47
N LEU A 209 -19.35 -45.84 13.18
CA LEU A 209 -20.12 -46.87 12.46
C LEU A 209 -19.29 -47.58 11.41
N ILE A 210 -18.47 -46.82 10.66
CA ILE A 210 -17.63 -47.32 9.57
C ILE A 210 -16.18 -47.37 10.04
N LEU A 211 -15.72 -48.59 10.27
CA LEU A 211 -14.41 -48.85 10.85
C LEU A 211 -13.44 -49.36 9.79
N PRO A 212 -12.14 -49.10 9.90
CA PRO A 212 -11.13 -49.75 9.06
C PRO A 212 -11.13 -51.26 9.26
N GLN A 213 -10.74 -52.00 8.28
CA GLN A 213 -10.75 -53.48 8.27
C GLN A 213 -9.98 -54.05 9.49
N THR A 214 -8.86 -53.46 9.81
CA THR A 214 -8.04 -53.83 10.99
C THR A 214 -8.84 -53.81 12.30
N GLU A 215 -9.57 -52.75 12.52
CA GLU A 215 -10.41 -52.57 13.69
C GLU A 215 -11.63 -53.51 13.70
N GLN A 216 -12.21 -53.74 12.51
CA GLN A 216 -13.30 -54.72 12.37
C GLN A 216 -12.82 -56.12 12.73
N GLN A 217 -11.66 -56.57 12.19
CA GLN A 217 -11.06 -57.86 12.51
C GLN A 217 -10.74 -58.01 13.97
N GLU A 218 -10.20 -56.99 14.63
CA GLU A 218 -9.94 -57.04 16.07
C GLU A 218 -11.23 -57.16 16.89
N ARG A 219 -12.30 -56.50 16.48
CA ARG A 219 -13.60 -56.59 17.16
C ARG A 219 -14.23 -57.96 16.95
N ILE A 220 -14.16 -58.53 15.74
CA ILE A 220 -14.60 -59.85 15.43
C ILE A 220 -13.84 -60.87 16.30
N LYS A 221 -12.51 -60.75 16.35
CA LYS A 221 -11.66 -61.64 17.15
C LYS A 221 -12.00 -61.54 18.66
N ARG A 222 -12.22 -60.33 19.16
CA ARG A 222 -12.66 -60.12 20.56
C ARG A 222 -14.03 -60.74 20.82
N TRP A 223 -14.98 -60.63 19.89
CA TRP A 223 -16.30 -61.25 19.96
C TRP A 223 -16.19 -62.77 19.95
N GLN A 224 -15.48 -63.38 19.04
CA GLN A 224 -15.25 -64.81 18.96
C GLN A 224 -14.55 -65.35 20.24
N THR A 225 -13.53 -64.61 20.72
CA THR A 225 -12.83 -64.98 21.96
C THR A 225 -13.74 -64.90 23.20
N PHE A 226 -14.56 -63.86 23.27
CA PHE A 226 -15.49 -63.67 24.42
C PHE A 226 -16.55 -64.78 24.44
N TRP A 227 -17.09 -65.15 23.31
CA TRP A 227 -18.12 -66.16 23.18
C TRP A 227 -17.54 -67.57 22.86
N SER A 228 -16.31 -67.81 23.22
CA SER A 228 -15.74 -69.17 23.05
C SER A 228 -16.44 -70.23 23.88
N GLY A 229 -16.55 -71.48 23.38
CA GLY A 229 -17.30 -72.63 23.76
C GLY A 229 -17.84 -72.75 25.22
N ALA A 230 -16.97 -72.66 26.20
CA ALA A 230 -17.38 -72.79 27.64
C ALA A 230 -18.41 -71.76 28.09
N ARG A 231 -18.24 -70.48 27.65
CA ARG A 231 -19.15 -69.37 28.04
C ARG A 231 -20.51 -69.46 27.32
N GLN A 232 -20.52 -69.93 26.09
CA GLN A 232 -21.77 -70.19 25.37
C GLN A 232 -22.58 -71.31 26.01
N GLU A 233 -21.93 -72.41 26.39
CA GLU A 233 -22.60 -73.54 27.08
C GLU A 233 -23.08 -73.17 28.47
N GLU A 234 -22.32 -72.40 29.23
CA GLU A 234 -22.75 -71.86 30.52
C GLU A 234 -24.01 -71.00 30.39
N LEU A 235 -23.98 -70.04 29.42
CA LEU A 235 -25.13 -69.18 29.18
C LEU A 235 -26.34 -69.97 28.67
N ARG A 236 -26.13 -70.93 27.79
CA ARG A 236 -27.18 -71.83 27.30
C ARG A 236 -27.86 -72.56 28.43
N THR A 237 -27.08 -73.15 29.31
CA THR A 237 -27.58 -73.87 30.47
C THR A 237 -28.36 -72.96 31.41
N GLN A 238 -27.85 -71.78 31.73
CA GLN A 238 -28.49 -70.79 32.55
C GLN A 238 -29.82 -70.30 31.97
N LEU A 239 -29.83 -69.94 30.64
CA LEU A 239 -31.05 -69.50 30.00
C LEU A 239 -32.12 -70.60 29.86
N GLN A 240 -31.71 -71.82 29.61
CA GLN A 240 -32.64 -72.96 29.61
C GLN A 240 -33.27 -73.22 30.99
N GLN A 241 -32.46 -73.19 32.06
CA GLN A 241 -32.94 -73.39 33.41
C GLN A 241 -33.86 -72.27 33.89
N LEU A 242 -33.47 -71.04 33.74
CA LEU A 242 -34.24 -69.86 34.10
C LEU A 242 -35.48 -69.69 33.21
N GLY A 243 -35.31 -69.88 31.88
CA GLY A 243 -36.40 -69.77 30.94
C GLY A 243 -37.51 -70.76 31.14
N ALA A 244 -37.16 -71.99 31.48
CA ALA A 244 -38.14 -73.03 31.80
C ALA A 244 -39.04 -72.64 33.04
N GLN A 245 -38.48 -71.92 34.00
CA GLN A 245 -39.24 -71.40 35.15
C GLN A 245 -40.29 -70.36 34.77
N TYR A 246 -40.07 -69.64 33.71
CA TYR A 246 -40.95 -68.58 33.16
C TYR A 246 -41.75 -69.02 31.93
N GLY A 247 -41.72 -70.30 31.58
CA GLY A 247 -42.53 -70.90 30.49
C GLY A 247 -41.99 -70.67 29.11
N PHE A 248 -40.74 -70.28 28.94
CA PHE A 248 -40.10 -70.14 27.64
C PHE A 248 -39.70 -71.49 27.09
N LYS A 249 -39.94 -71.68 25.78
CA LYS A 249 -39.48 -72.88 25.03
C LYS A 249 -37.98 -72.78 24.77
N GLU A 250 -37.29 -73.92 24.76
CA GLU A 250 -35.85 -73.96 24.43
C GLU A 250 -35.52 -73.38 23.06
N SER A 251 -36.41 -73.53 22.10
CA SER A 251 -36.29 -72.96 20.77
C SER A 251 -36.32 -71.40 20.72
N THR A 252 -36.78 -70.75 21.80
CA THR A 252 -36.88 -69.29 21.91
C THR A 252 -35.53 -68.64 21.84
N TYR A 253 -34.48 -69.29 22.28
CA TYR A 253 -33.11 -68.75 22.30
C TYR A 253 -32.29 -69.18 21.09
N ALA A 254 -32.79 -70.06 20.21
CA ALA A 254 -32.05 -70.55 19.06
C ALA A 254 -31.52 -69.43 18.17
N PRO A 255 -32.31 -68.40 17.75
CA PRO A 255 -31.79 -67.32 16.91
C PRO A 255 -30.65 -66.51 17.57
N PHE A 256 -30.64 -66.37 18.87
CA PHE A 256 -29.58 -65.71 19.63
C PHE A 256 -28.30 -66.54 19.61
N PHE A 257 -28.36 -67.87 19.81
CA PHE A 257 -27.17 -68.69 19.73
C PHE A 257 -26.66 -68.90 18.33
N ASP A 258 -27.50 -68.87 17.30
CA ASP A 258 -27.12 -68.85 15.91
C ASP A 258 -26.37 -67.55 15.58
N PHE A 259 -26.83 -66.43 16.12
CA PHE A 259 -26.15 -65.15 16.00
C PHE A 259 -24.76 -65.14 16.67
N LEU A 260 -24.62 -65.77 17.85
CA LEU A 260 -23.33 -65.86 18.57
C LEU A 260 -22.29 -66.72 17.78
N THR A 261 -22.75 -67.67 17.01
CA THR A 261 -21.90 -68.58 16.20
C THR A 261 -21.71 -68.12 14.77
N THR A 262 -22.32 -66.99 14.41
CA THR A 262 -22.18 -66.43 13.07
C THR A 262 -20.71 -66.05 12.80
N ASP A 263 -20.17 -66.49 11.66
CA ASP A 263 -18.87 -66.08 11.23
C ASP A 263 -18.98 -64.73 10.50
N PHE A 264 -18.57 -63.70 11.23
CA PHE A 264 -18.60 -62.30 10.71
C PHE A 264 -17.39 -62.02 9.84
N GLU A 265 -17.62 -61.49 8.65
CA GLU A 265 -16.58 -60.96 7.79
C GLU A 265 -16.51 -59.44 7.83
N PRO A 266 -15.31 -58.84 7.71
CA PRO A 266 -15.17 -57.40 7.62
C PRO A 266 -15.85 -56.85 6.36
N ILE A 267 -16.58 -55.75 6.48
CA ILE A 267 -17.16 -55.03 5.34
C ILE A 267 -16.03 -54.32 4.61
N ARG A 268 -15.92 -54.50 3.30
CA ARG A 268 -14.80 -53.99 2.46
C ARG A 268 -15.23 -52.93 1.49
N SER A 269 -16.50 -52.87 1.12
CA SER A 269 -17.04 -51.98 0.10
C SER A 269 -17.90 -50.88 0.69
N LEU A 270 -17.80 -49.68 0.15
CA LEU A 270 -18.69 -48.58 0.49
C LEU A 270 -20.15 -48.87 0.13
N ASP A 271 -20.37 -49.65 -0.95
CA ASP A 271 -21.70 -50.04 -1.41
C ASP A 271 -22.43 -50.95 -0.41
N ASP A 272 -21.69 -51.79 0.32
CA ASP A 272 -22.24 -52.60 1.37
C ASP A 272 -22.78 -51.74 2.54
N TYR A 273 -22.11 -50.62 2.83
CA TYR A 273 -22.59 -49.65 3.82
C TYR A 273 -23.75 -48.81 3.27
N LYS A 274 -23.77 -48.48 1.97
CA LYS A 274 -24.88 -47.74 1.32
C LYS A 274 -26.16 -48.53 1.28
N ALA A 275 -26.08 -49.85 1.29
CA ALA A 275 -27.24 -50.72 1.41
C ALA A 275 -27.99 -50.52 2.72
N LEU A 276 -27.34 -49.98 3.76
CA LEU A 276 -27.96 -49.51 5.01
C LEU A 276 -28.57 -48.11 4.80
N SER A 277 -29.70 -48.03 4.12
CA SER A 277 -30.39 -46.78 3.73
C SER A 277 -30.66 -45.75 4.85
N ALA A 278 -30.38 -46.10 6.08
CA ALA A 278 -30.54 -45.23 7.26
C ALA A 278 -29.37 -44.26 7.50
N LEU A 279 -28.27 -44.40 6.78
CA LEU A 279 -27.07 -43.60 6.98
C LEU A 279 -26.86 -42.64 5.80
N PRO A 280 -26.86 -41.31 6.02
CA PRO A 280 -26.56 -40.33 4.97
C PRO A 280 -25.03 -40.27 4.72
N LEU A 281 -24.48 -41.34 4.14
CA LEU A 281 -23.03 -41.48 3.96
C LEU A 281 -22.44 -40.43 2.99
N ASP A 282 -23.21 -40.02 2.01
CA ASP A 282 -22.81 -39.04 1.01
C ASP A 282 -22.53 -37.64 1.61
N ASP A 283 -23.07 -37.36 2.79
CA ASP A 283 -22.81 -36.12 3.55
C ASP A 283 -21.44 -36.14 4.24
N PHE A 284 -20.84 -37.32 4.41
CA PHE A 284 -19.61 -37.50 5.19
C PHE A 284 -18.46 -38.13 4.40
N ILE A 285 -18.75 -38.82 3.31
CA ILE A 285 -17.75 -39.53 2.50
C ILE A 285 -17.85 -39.04 1.05
N THR A 286 -16.76 -38.49 0.56
CA THR A 286 -16.65 -38.06 -0.85
C THR A 286 -15.55 -38.86 -1.51
N GLU A 287 -15.85 -39.38 -2.71
CA GLU A 287 -14.89 -40.03 -3.59
C GLU A 287 -14.76 -39.24 -4.89
N LYS A 288 -13.54 -38.95 -5.27
CA LYS A 288 -13.24 -38.32 -6.56
C LYS A 288 -11.92 -38.83 -7.12
N ASP A 289 -11.94 -39.42 -8.31
CA ASP A 289 -10.75 -39.92 -9.02
C ASP A 289 -9.90 -40.88 -8.16
N GLY A 290 -10.55 -41.72 -7.34
CA GLY A 290 -9.87 -42.68 -6.46
C GLY A 290 -9.34 -42.10 -5.16
N PHE A 291 -9.58 -40.80 -4.91
CA PHE A 291 -9.23 -40.12 -3.69
C PHE A 291 -10.45 -40.03 -2.77
N TYR A 292 -10.30 -40.48 -1.54
CA TYR A 292 -11.37 -40.53 -0.54
C TYR A 292 -11.16 -39.46 0.52
N THR A 293 -12.24 -38.76 0.87
CA THR A 293 -12.28 -37.78 1.95
C THR A 293 -13.41 -38.13 2.91
N LEU A 294 -13.12 -38.13 4.22
CA LEU A 294 -14.08 -38.35 5.30
C LEU A 294 -14.15 -37.14 6.20
N ASP A 295 -15.31 -36.51 6.21
CA ASP A 295 -15.55 -35.28 6.95
C ASP A 295 -16.12 -35.52 8.34
N ASN A 296 -15.55 -34.83 9.32
CA ASN A 296 -16.05 -34.83 10.69
C ASN A 296 -16.47 -33.40 11.06
N LEU A 297 -17.72 -33.26 11.47
CA LEU A 297 -18.24 -31.97 11.93
C LEU A 297 -17.96 -31.81 13.42
N VAL A 298 -17.22 -30.75 13.78
CA VAL A 298 -16.84 -30.46 15.16
C VAL A 298 -17.43 -29.12 15.59
N LYS A 299 -18.08 -29.09 16.76
CA LYS A 299 -18.62 -27.86 17.39
C LYS A 299 -17.72 -27.43 18.54
N LEU A 300 -17.21 -26.20 18.45
CA LEU A 300 -16.29 -25.61 19.42
C LEU A 300 -16.50 -24.10 19.55
N THR A 301 -15.92 -23.48 20.56
CA THR A 301 -15.96 -22.04 20.77
C THR A 301 -14.90 -21.33 19.94
N ASP A 302 -15.09 -20.02 19.63
CA ASP A 302 -14.10 -19.23 18.86
C ASP A 302 -12.71 -19.17 19.56
N SER A 303 -12.66 -19.22 20.88
CA SER A 303 -11.42 -19.19 21.67
C SER A 303 -10.58 -20.48 21.55
N GLU A 304 -11.24 -21.63 21.34
CA GLU A 304 -10.59 -22.94 21.25
C GLU A 304 -10.14 -23.28 19.82
N ARG A 305 -10.62 -22.54 18.85
CA ARG A 305 -10.52 -22.81 17.43
C ARG A 305 -9.09 -22.91 16.91
N THR A 306 -8.26 -21.90 17.17
CA THR A 306 -6.87 -21.88 16.71
C THR A 306 -6.07 -23.04 17.30
N ARG A 307 -6.28 -23.31 18.59
CA ARG A 307 -5.63 -24.42 19.29
C ARG A 307 -6.08 -25.78 18.76
N PHE A 308 -7.37 -25.93 18.44
CA PHE A 308 -7.90 -27.11 17.83
C PHE A 308 -7.29 -27.40 16.46
N VAL A 309 -7.21 -26.39 15.58
CA VAL A 309 -6.61 -26.52 14.25
C VAL A 309 -5.17 -27.03 14.35
N GLU A 310 -4.34 -26.35 15.14
CA GLU A 310 -2.93 -26.73 15.33
C GLU A 310 -2.79 -28.16 15.91
N GLN A 311 -3.61 -28.53 16.87
CA GLN A 311 -3.54 -29.86 17.51
C GLN A 311 -3.94 -30.98 16.57
N ILE A 312 -5.00 -30.80 15.77
CA ILE A 312 -5.49 -31.83 14.85
C ILE A 312 -4.53 -32.01 13.67
N GLU A 313 -4.11 -30.94 13.02
CA GLU A 313 -3.19 -31.02 11.87
C GLU A 313 -1.86 -31.67 12.24
N GLN A 314 -1.28 -31.30 13.39
CA GLN A 314 0.00 -31.86 13.83
C GLN A 314 -0.07 -33.32 14.29
N ARG A 315 -1.17 -33.74 14.92
CA ARG A 315 -1.28 -35.07 15.53
C ARG A 315 -1.88 -36.12 14.62
N THR A 316 -2.78 -35.73 13.73
CA THR A 316 -3.54 -36.70 12.92
C THR A 316 -3.24 -36.63 11.44
N GLY A 317 -2.63 -35.54 10.96
CA GLY A 317 -2.45 -35.27 9.54
C GLY A 317 -3.76 -34.95 8.80
N ALA A 318 -4.88 -34.80 9.54
CA ALA A 318 -6.16 -34.41 8.96
C ALA A 318 -6.13 -32.89 8.64
N ILE A 319 -6.86 -32.51 7.59
CA ILE A 319 -7.02 -31.11 7.19
C ILE A 319 -8.21 -30.52 7.93
N VAL A 320 -8.03 -29.37 8.59
CA VAL A 320 -9.12 -28.65 9.24
C VAL A 320 -9.66 -27.57 8.31
N ILE A 321 -10.89 -27.74 7.84
CA ILE A 321 -11.58 -26.78 6.97
C ILE A 321 -12.44 -25.87 7.86
N ASP A 322 -11.88 -24.72 8.16
CA ASP A 322 -12.55 -23.66 8.86
C ASP A 322 -12.91 -22.53 7.89
N ARG A 323 -14.20 -22.31 7.63
CA ARG A 323 -14.67 -21.26 6.72
C ARG A 323 -14.15 -19.87 7.09
N LYS A 324 -14.02 -19.58 8.40
CA LYS A 324 -13.52 -18.29 8.86
C LYS A 324 -12.01 -18.17 8.59
N ASN A 325 -11.24 -19.18 9.00
CA ASN A 325 -9.79 -19.19 8.76
C ASN A 325 -9.46 -19.19 7.26
N LEU A 326 -10.20 -19.98 6.47
CA LEU A 326 -10.05 -19.99 5.01
C LEU A 326 -10.32 -18.60 4.42
N SER A 327 -11.40 -17.94 4.88
CA SER A 327 -11.73 -16.59 4.44
C SER A 327 -10.66 -15.59 4.86
N GLU A 328 -10.20 -15.63 6.11
CA GLU A 328 -9.17 -14.72 6.63
C GLU A 328 -7.82 -14.93 5.89
N THR A 329 -7.44 -16.18 5.63
CA THR A 329 -6.22 -16.51 4.88
C THR A 329 -6.32 -16.05 3.43
N PHE A 330 -7.45 -16.30 2.78
CA PHE A 330 -7.69 -15.84 1.40
C PHE A 330 -7.65 -14.30 1.32
N LEU A 331 -8.31 -13.63 2.26
CA LEU A 331 -8.32 -12.17 2.31
C LEU A 331 -6.95 -11.58 2.68
N GLY A 332 -6.18 -12.26 3.53
CA GLY A 332 -4.80 -11.90 3.81
C GLY A 332 -3.94 -11.94 2.53
N LYS A 333 -4.01 -13.01 1.75
CA LYS A 333 -3.32 -13.12 0.46
C LYS A 333 -3.76 -12.04 -0.52
N LEU A 334 -5.08 -11.79 -0.64
CA LEU A 334 -5.58 -10.72 -1.50
C LEU A 334 -5.07 -9.34 -1.08
N LYS A 335 -4.97 -9.08 0.23
CA LYS A 335 -4.38 -7.83 0.73
C LYS A 335 -2.91 -7.69 0.28
N ASP A 336 -2.13 -8.75 0.41
CA ASP A 336 -0.72 -8.76 -0.01
C ASP A 336 -0.58 -8.57 -1.52
N ASP A 337 -1.42 -9.23 -2.31
CA ASP A 337 -1.49 -9.07 -3.77
C ASP A 337 -1.80 -7.62 -4.17
N ILE A 338 -2.73 -6.95 -3.47
CA ILE A 338 -3.09 -5.57 -3.75
C ILE A 338 -1.96 -4.61 -3.37
N LEU A 339 -1.23 -4.86 -2.28
CA LEU A 339 -0.04 -4.08 -1.94
C LEU A 339 1.06 -4.21 -3.02
N LEU A 340 1.27 -5.41 -3.54
CA LEU A 340 2.16 -5.65 -4.68
C LEU A 340 1.68 -4.90 -5.92
N LEU A 341 0.39 -4.92 -6.20
CA LEU A 341 -0.22 -4.22 -7.31
C LEU A 341 0.01 -2.70 -7.23
N VAL A 342 -0.19 -2.09 -6.07
CA VAL A 342 0.09 -0.65 -5.85
C VAL A 342 1.55 -0.33 -6.14
N ASN A 343 2.47 -1.19 -5.72
CA ASN A 343 3.90 -1.03 -5.99
C ASN A 343 4.21 -1.16 -7.49
N TYR A 344 3.72 -2.20 -8.17
CA TYR A 344 3.93 -2.38 -9.60
C TYR A 344 3.32 -1.25 -10.43
N SER A 345 2.09 -0.84 -10.10
CA SER A 345 1.44 0.31 -10.75
C SER A 345 2.25 1.60 -10.53
N SER A 346 2.75 1.84 -9.33
CA SER A 346 3.56 3.02 -9.03
C SER A 346 4.87 3.04 -9.82
N ILE A 347 5.54 1.89 -9.94
CA ILE A 347 6.75 1.75 -10.75
C ILE A 347 6.43 1.96 -12.23
N ALA A 348 5.36 1.36 -12.74
CA ALA A 348 4.95 1.51 -14.14
C ALA A 348 4.61 2.96 -14.47
N ILE A 349 3.83 3.64 -13.61
CA ILE A 349 3.50 5.05 -13.75
C ILE A 349 4.79 5.89 -13.74
N PHE A 350 5.69 5.65 -12.80
CA PHE A 350 6.98 6.34 -12.73
C PHE A 350 7.77 6.21 -14.05
N LEU A 351 7.88 4.99 -14.58
CA LEU A 351 8.61 4.73 -15.83
C LEU A 351 7.97 5.43 -17.04
N ILE A 352 6.63 5.36 -17.16
CA ILE A 352 5.91 6.02 -18.24
C ILE A 352 6.10 7.55 -18.18
N LEU A 353 5.91 8.13 -17.00
CA LEU A 353 6.12 9.57 -16.80
C LEU A 353 7.56 9.97 -17.07
N TRP A 354 8.53 9.13 -16.69
CA TRP A 354 9.94 9.39 -16.94
C TRP A 354 10.29 9.34 -18.44
N LEU A 355 9.80 8.34 -19.16
CA LEU A 355 9.97 8.24 -20.61
C LEU A 355 9.38 9.46 -21.32
N PHE A 356 8.24 9.96 -20.83
CA PHE A 356 7.54 11.08 -21.43
C PHE A 356 8.20 12.43 -21.08
N PHE A 357 8.34 12.76 -19.81
CA PHE A 357 8.89 14.05 -19.39
C PHE A 357 10.40 14.15 -19.56
N ARG A 358 11.11 13.03 -19.60
CA ARG A 358 12.59 12.95 -19.68
C ARG A 358 13.30 13.78 -18.61
N ARG A 359 12.59 14.19 -17.57
CA ARG A 359 13.07 14.98 -16.43
C ARG A 359 12.50 14.39 -15.15
N ILE A 360 13.38 13.84 -14.36
CA ILE A 360 13.00 13.15 -13.11
C ILE A 360 12.33 14.10 -12.10
N GLU A 361 12.68 15.39 -12.14
CA GLU A 361 12.10 16.41 -11.29
C GLU A 361 10.60 16.60 -11.54
N LEU A 362 10.20 16.63 -12.83
CA LEU A 362 8.80 16.72 -13.20
C LEU A 362 8.03 15.46 -12.82
N VAL A 363 8.66 14.29 -13.00
CA VAL A 363 8.07 13.00 -12.58
C VAL A 363 7.80 13.00 -11.09
N LEU A 364 8.80 13.33 -10.27
CA LEU A 364 8.65 13.39 -8.82
C LEU A 364 7.58 14.40 -8.39
N LEU A 365 7.58 15.60 -8.98
CA LEU A 365 6.56 16.61 -8.70
C LEU A 365 5.15 16.13 -9.07
N THR A 366 5.00 15.36 -10.16
CA THR A 366 3.70 14.79 -10.57
C THR A 366 3.25 13.66 -9.64
N LEU A 367 4.19 12.88 -9.07
CA LEU A 367 3.89 11.77 -8.17
C LEU A 367 3.57 12.20 -6.73
N ILE A 368 4.15 13.32 -6.25
CA ILE A 368 3.91 13.81 -4.88
C ILE A 368 2.41 13.96 -4.56
N PRO A 369 1.58 14.63 -5.38
CA PRO A 369 0.14 14.74 -5.10
C PRO A 369 -0.56 13.39 -4.99
N ILE A 370 -0.12 12.39 -5.76
CA ILE A 370 -0.70 11.04 -5.77
C ILE A 370 -0.45 10.36 -4.42
N GLY A 371 0.81 10.34 -3.97
CA GLY A 371 1.16 9.79 -2.66
C GLY A 371 0.47 10.51 -1.50
N VAL A 372 0.42 11.84 -1.56
CA VAL A 372 -0.29 12.66 -0.54
C VAL A 372 -1.79 12.35 -0.54
N THR A 373 -2.41 12.19 -1.71
CA THR A 373 -3.82 11.80 -1.81
C THR A 373 -4.08 10.46 -1.13
N GLY A 374 -3.24 9.46 -1.35
CA GLY A 374 -3.36 8.16 -0.69
C GLY A 374 -3.30 8.27 0.85
N VAL A 375 -2.31 9.00 1.36
CA VAL A 375 -2.14 9.22 2.81
C VAL A 375 -3.33 9.97 3.41
N VAL A 376 -3.80 11.05 2.77
CA VAL A 376 -4.93 11.85 3.27
C VAL A 376 -6.23 11.04 3.18
N THR A 377 -6.45 10.28 2.10
CA THR A 377 -7.64 9.43 1.95
C THR A 377 -7.69 8.36 3.06
N ALA A 378 -6.58 7.68 3.32
CA ALA A 378 -6.51 6.69 4.39
C ALA A 378 -6.78 7.31 5.77
N ALA A 379 -6.20 8.47 6.07
CA ALA A 379 -6.46 9.17 7.32
C ALA A 379 -7.94 9.60 7.46
N LEU A 380 -8.55 10.11 6.40
CA LEU A 380 -9.97 10.49 6.40
C LEU A 380 -10.86 9.26 6.57
N MET A 381 -10.53 8.12 5.96
CA MET A 381 -11.23 6.86 6.21
C MET A 381 -11.23 6.50 7.70
N TYR A 382 -10.09 6.62 8.37
CA TYR A 382 -10.00 6.41 9.82
C TYR A 382 -10.91 7.36 10.60
N PHE A 383 -10.92 8.65 10.28
CA PHE A 383 -11.77 9.64 10.97
C PHE A 383 -13.27 9.41 10.74
N PHE A 384 -13.65 8.94 9.56
CA PHE A 384 -15.06 8.63 9.24
C PHE A 384 -15.47 7.21 9.64
N GLY A 385 -14.58 6.41 10.24
CA GLY A 385 -14.87 5.03 10.61
C GLY A 385 -15.09 4.10 9.42
N ILE A 386 -14.52 4.44 8.26
CA ILE A 386 -14.59 3.61 7.05
C ILE A 386 -13.44 2.63 7.07
N GLU A 387 -13.75 1.32 7.06
CA GLU A 387 -12.75 0.27 7.03
C GLU A 387 -12.42 -0.14 5.59
N PHE A 388 -11.16 -0.52 5.35
CA PHE A 388 -10.80 -1.19 4.10
C PHE A 388 -11.39 -2.60 4.07
N ASN A 389 -11.93 -2.98 2.94
CA ASN A 389 -12.30 -4.34 2.62
C ASN A 389 -11.83 -4.69 1.20
N VAL A 390 -11.98 -5.95 0.80
CA VAL A 390 -11.52 -6.42 -0.53
C VAL A 390 -12.05 -5.56 -1.67
N PHE A 391 -13.32 -5.18 -1.63
CA PHE A 391 -13.95 -4.39 -2.70
C PHE A 391 -13.46 -2.94 -2.73
N SER A 392 -13.27 -2.33 -1.56
CA SER A 392 -12.74 -0.97 -1.48
C SER A 392 -11.26 -0.91 -1.87
N MET A 393 -10.49 -1.98 -1.67
CA MET A 393 -9.10 -2.06 -2.11
C MET A 393 -8.97 -2.08 -3.64
N ILE A 394 -9.87 -2.80 -4.35
CA ILE A 394 -9.92 -2.76 -5.81
C ILE A 394 -10.11 -1.34 -6.32
N VAL A 395 -10.96 -0.59 -5.64
CA VAL A 395 -11.26 0.79 -5.99
C VAL A 395 -10.12 1.75 -5.70
N CYS A 396 -9.19 1.40 -4.81
CA CYS A 396 -7.98 2.21 -4.60
C CYS A 396 -7.17 2.36 -5.89
N THR A 397 -7.13 1.34 -6.78
CA THR A 397 -6.46 1.45 -8.09
C THR A 397 -7.13 2.51 -8.97
N LEU A 398 -8.46 2.61 -8.91
CA LEU A 398 -9.21 3.66 -9.61
C LEU A 398 -8.93 5.04 -9.04
N VAL A 399 -8.93 5.19 -7.71
CA VAL A 399 -8.61 6.47 -7.04
C VAL A 399 -7.17 6.90 -7.38
N LEU A 400 -6.24 5.94 -7.41
CA LEU A 400 -4.86 6.20 -7.87
C LEU A 400 -4.86 6.67 -9.33
N GLY A 401 -5.58 5.99 -10.23
CA GLY A 401 -5.71 6.38 -11.63
C GLY A 401 -6.20 7.82 -11.79
N HIS A 402 -7.31 8.21 -11.15
CA HIS A 402 -7.82 9.58 -11.19
C HIS A 402 -6.84 10.59 -10.59
N SER A 403 -6.14 10.25 -9.52
CA SER A 403 -5.12 11.12 -8.93
C SER A 403 -3.96 11.36 -9.89
N VAL A 404 -3.55 10.32 -10.63
CA VAL A 404 -2.53 10.40 -11.69
C VAL A 404 -3.02 11.31 -12.82
N ASP A 405 -4.26 11.11 -13.28
CA ASP A 405 -4.86 11.88 -14.36
C ASP A 405 -4.90 13.37 -14.01
N PHE A 406 -5.44 13.72 -12.85
CA PHE A 406 -5.49 15.10 -12.38
C PHE A 406 -4.09 15.73 -12.27
N SER A 407 -3.12 14.97 -11.77
CA SER A 407 -1.74 15.42 -11.64
C SER A 407 -1.09 15.63 -13.01
N ILE A 408 -1.31 14.76 -13.98
CA ILE A 408 -0.80 14.87 -15.35
C ILE A 408 -1.37 16.12 -16.03
N PHE A 409 -2.72 16.28 -16.00
CA PHE A 409 -3.35 17.45 -16.59
C PHE A 409 -2.84 18.76 -16.00
N MET A 410 -2.69 18.82 -14.69
CA MET A 410 -2.16 20.00 -14.01
C MET A 410 -0.67 20.21 -14.28
N THR A 411 0.14 19.14 -14.39
CA THR A 411 1.55 19.26 -14.79
C THR A 411 1.67 19.86 -16.17
N CYS A 412 0.90 19.36 -17.15
CA CYS A 412 0.91 19.87 -18.52
C CYS A 412 0.45 21.34 -18.56
N ALA A 413 -0.58 21.72 -17.80
CA ALA A 413 -1.03 23.10 -17.69
C ALA A 413 0.06 24.02 -17.12
N LEU A 414 0.64 23.66 -15.98
CA LEU A 414 1.68 24.44 -15.31
C LEU A 414 2.97 24.51 -16.12
N GLN A 415 3.31 23.45 -16.87
CA GLN A 415 4.44 23.45 -17.79
C GLN A 415 4.21 24.41 -18.96
N LYS A 416 2.99 24.45 -19.54
CA LYS A 416 2.62 25.40 -20.58
C LYS A 416 2.61 26.84 -20.08
N ASP A 417 2.09 27.09 -18.88
CA ASP A 417 2.16 28.40 -18.24
C ASP A 417 3.62 28.86 -18.08
N TYR A 418 4.52 27.94 -17.72
CA TYR A 418 5.94 28.22 -17.55
C TYR A 418 6.65 28.52 -18.88
N THR A 419 6.34 27.74 -19.94
CA THR A 419 7.04 27.86 -21.24
C THR A 419 6.49 28.99 -22.11
N ASN A 420 5.16 29.17 -22.13
CA ASN A 420 4.48 30.05 -23.07
C ASN A 420 4.01 31.36 -22.42
N GLY A 421 4.05 31.49 -21.10
CA GLY A 421 3.53 32.64 -20.35
C GLY A 421 2.00 32.82 -20.45
N LYS A 422 1.27 31.88 -21.07
CA LYS A 422 -0.19 31.91 -21.19
C LYS A 422 -0.80 31.24 -19.96
N ASN A 423 -1.78 31.88 -19.33
CA ASN A 423 -2.49 31.32 -18.18
C ASN A 423 -3.55 30.30 -18.66
N GLU A 424 -3.14 29.08 -18.98
CA GLU A 424 -4.03 27.98 -19.41
C GLU A 424 -4.59 27.18 -18.22
N LEU A 425 -4.01 27.34 -17.04
CA LEU A 425 -4.38 26.61 -15.81
C LEU A 425 -5.89 26.63 -15.49
N PRO A 426 -6.66 27.74 -15.65
CA PRO A 426 -8.09 27.75 -15.39
C PRO A 426 -8.88 26.75 -16.22
N VAL A 427 -8.57 26.59 -17.50
CA VAL A 427 -9.26 25.69 -18.43
C VAL A 427 -9.05 24.22 -18.00
N TYR A 428 -7.80 23.87 -17.69
CA TYR A 428 -7.48 22.53 -17.18
C TYR A 428 -8.16 22.24 -15.84
N LYS A 429 -8.26 23.23 -14.95
CA LYS A 429 -9.01 23.07 -13.68
C LYS A 429 -10.51 22.84 -13.91
N VAL A 430 -11.12 23.58 -14.84
CA VAL A 430 -12.55 23.37 -15.18
C VAL A 430 -12.76 21.95 -15.72
N SER A 431 -11.87 21.52 -16.59
CA SER A 431 -11.92 20.19 -17.20
C SER A 431 -11.79 19.08 -16.14
N VAL A 432 -10.83 19.18 -15.22
CA VAL A 432 -10.65 18.24 -14.09
C VAL A 432 -11.85 18.29 -13.13
N LEU A 433 -12.39 19.48 -12.85
CA LEU A 433 -13.56 19.64 -11.98
C LEU A 433 -14.80 18.98 -12.57
N LEU A 434 -15.03 19.18 -13.88
CA LEU A 434 -16.16 18.58 -14.58
C LEU A 434 -16.05 17.04 -14.58
N ALA A 435 -14.87 16.50 -14.90
CA ALA A 435 -14.57 15.08 -14.81
C ALA A 435 -14.82 14.53 -13.39
N SER A 436 -14.34 15.23 -12.37
CA SER A 436 -14.59 14.84 -10.97
C SER A 436 -16.07 14.79 -10.63
N ILE A 437 -16.87 15.77 -11.08
CA ILE A 437 -18.30 15.83 -10.81
C ILE A 437 -19.03 14.66 -11.48
N THR A 438 -18.72 14.35 -12.74
CA THR A 438 -19.36 13.22 -13.44
C THR A 438 -19.02 11.89 -12.76
N THR A 439 -17.79 11.71 -12.34
CA THR A 439 -17.38 10.51 -11.60
C THR A 439 -18.02 10.45 -10.20
N PHE A 440 -18.16 11.59 -9.50
CA PHE A 440 -18.93 11.65 -8.25
C PHE A 440 -20.39 11.26 -8.43
N LEU A 441 -21.03 11.68 -9.51
CA LEU A 441 -22.41 11.31 -9.78
C LEU A 441 -22.54 9.83 -10.12
N ALA A 442 -21.65 9.29 -10.95
CA ALA A 442 -21.67 7.90 -11.37
C ALA A 442 -21.44 6.93 -10.18
N ILE A 443 -20.41 7.19 -9.37
CA ILE A 443 -20.05 6.32 -8.24
C ILE A 443 -20.86 6.66 -6.99
N GLY A 444 -21.13 7.95 -6.77
CA GLY A 444 -21.86 8.44 -5.60
C GLY A 444 -23.27 7.88 -5.49
N ALA A 445 -23.92 7.57 -6.61
CA ALA A 445 -25.22 6.89 -6.62
C ALA A 445 -25.18 5.53 -5.89
N LEU A 446 -24.03 4.83 -5.88
CA LEU A 446 -23.88 3.56 -5.19
C LEU A 446 -23.84 3.69 -3.66
N ILE A 447 -23.67 4.89 -3.09
CA ILE A 447 -23.78 5.12 -1.64
C ILE A 447 -25.16 4.76 -1.12
N PHE A 448 -26.20 4.96 -1.95
CA PHE A 448 -27.59 4.64 -1.63
C PHE A 448 -27.95 3.17 -1.86
N ALA A 449 -27.02 2.35 -2.33
CA ALA A 449 -27.26 0.93 -2.52
C ALA A 449 -27.49 0.21 -1.18
N LYS A 450 -28.36 -0.79 -1.17
CA LYS A 450 -28.61 -1.63 0.02
C LYS A 450 -27.42 -2.55 0.31
N HIS A 451 -26.64 -2.93 -0.71
CA HIS A 451 -25.54 -3.85 -0.58
C HIS A 451 -24.31 -3.17 0.06
N PRO A 452 -23.78 -3.69 1.20
CA PRO A 452 -22.69 -3.05 1.94
C PRO A 452 -21.40 -2.88 1.11
N ALA A 453 -21.06 -3.86 0.26
CA ALA A 453 -19.89 -3.78 -0.61
C ALA A 453 -19.97 -2.59 -1.59
N LEU A 454 -21.16 -2.32 -2.18
CA LEU A 454 -21.36 -1.20 -3.10
C LEU A 454 -21.22 0.15 -2.38
N ARG A 455 -21.77 0.24 -1.16
CA ARG A 455 -21.62 1.44 -0.32
C ARG A 455 -20.15 1.68 0.05
N SER A 456 -19.42 0.62 0.38
CA SER A 456 -18.00 0.72 0.70
C SER A 456 -17.19 1.21 -0.51
N ILE A 457 -17.40 0.62 -1.68
CA ILE A 457 -16.81 1.06 -2.96
C ILE A 457 -17.05 2.56 -3.16
N ALA A 458 -18.30 2.98 -3.07
CA ALA A 458 -18.70 4.36 -3.32
C ALA A 458 -18.10 5.33 -2.30
N SER A 459 -18.15 4.99 -1.02
CA SER A 459 -17.62 5.85 0.04
C SER A 459 -16.12 6.10 -0.10
N VAL A 460 -15.34 5.05 -0.36
CA VAL A 460 -13.88 5.17 -0.54
C VAL A 460 -13.55 5.92 -1.83
N SER A 461 -14.27 5.65 -2.93
CA SER A 461 -14.05 6.35 -4.20
C SER A 461 -14.33 7.84 -4.09
N VAL A 462 -15.52 8.20 -3.57
CA VAL A 462 -15.92 9.61 -3.43
C VAL A 462 -14.94 10.36 -2.55
N LEU A 463 -14.54 9.76 -1.41
CA LEU A 463 -13.57 10.35 -0.50
C LEU A 463 -12.20 10.54 -1.16
N GLY A 464 -11.74 9.51 -1.88
CA GLY A 464 -10.45 9.52 -2.56
C GLY A 464 -10.39 10.53 -3.70
N ILE A 465 -11.41 10.57 -4.57
CA ILE A 465 -11.48 11.51 -5.69
C ILE A 465 -11.62 12.96 -5.18
N PHE A 466 -12.42 13.19 -4.13
CA PHE A 466 -12.51 14.51 -3.50
C PHE A 466 -11.16 14.97 -2.95
N THR A 467 -10.46 14.07 -2.26
CA THR A 467 -9.12 14.34 -1.73
C THR A 467 -8.15 14.65 -2.87
N ALA A 468 -8.15 13.84 -3.94
CA ALA A 468 -7.33 14.07 -5.12
C ALA A 468 -7.57 15.45 -5.73
N LEU A 469 -8.84 15.87 -5.85
CA LEU A 469 -9.21 17.18 -6.38
C LEU A 469 -8.66 18.32 -5.50
N VAL A 470 -8.85 18.23 -4.18
CA VAL A 470 -8.37 19.26 -3.23
C VAL A 470 -6.84 19.35 -3.29
N ILE A 471 -6.14 18.23 -3.21
CA ILE A 471 -4.66 18.19 -3.26
C ILE A 471 -4.16 18.75 -4.59
N THR A 472 -4.80 18.39 -5.69
CA THR A 472 -4.40 18.83 -7.03
C THR A 472 -4.67 20.32 -7.27
N PHE A 473 -5.71 20.90 -6.67
CA PHE A 473 -6.05 22.32 -6.86
C PHE A 473 -5.33 23.27 -5.91
N VAL A 474 -5.01 22.80 -4.69
CA VAL A 474 -4.43 23.62 -3.63
C VAL A 474 -2.93 23.38 -3.48
N PHE A 475 -2.59 22.13 -3.17
CA PHE A 475 -1.22 21.76 -2.79
C PHE A 475 -0.28 21.68 -3.99
N TYR A 476 -0.70 21.03 -5.07
CA TYR A 476 0.16 20.80 -6.22
C TYR A 476 0.65 22.08 -6.91
N PRO A 477 -0.20 23.06 -7.26
CA PRO A 477 0.29 24.31 -7.85
C PRO A 477 1.20 25.10 -6.91
N THR A 478 0.99 24.96 -5.59
CA THR A 478 1.84 25.61 -4.58
C THR A 478 3.27 25.05 -4.64
N ILE A 479 3.41 23.73 -4.63
CA ILE A 479 4.71 23.05 -4.70
C ILE A 479 5.36 23.31 -6.06
N PHE A 480 4.63 23.14 -7.14
CA PHE A 480 5.17 23.33 -8.49
C PHE A 480 5.72 24.75 -8.69
N LYS A 481 4.96 25.77 -8.24
CA LYS A 481 5.41 27.16 -8.31
C LYS A 481 6.62 27.42 -7.42
N PHE A 482 6.67 26.80 -6.23
CA PHE A 482 7.80 26.95 -5.33
C PHE A 482 9.11 26.40 -5.95
N PHE A 483 9.08 25.19 -6.52
CA PHE A 483 10.28 24.55 -7.07
C PHE A 483 10.65 25.04 -8.47
N ILE A 484 9.66 25.31 -9.33
CA ILE A 484 9.91 25.63 -10.76
C ILE A 484 9.87 27.13 -11.03
N PHE A 485 8.84 27.87 -10.60
CA PHE A 485 8.66 29.28 -10.98
C PHE A 485 9.46 30.28 -10.12
N ARG A 486 9.57 30.05 -8.81
CA ARG A 486 10.12 31.03 -7.88
C ARG A 486 11.59 31.35 -8.11
N ARG A 487 12.37 30.37 -8.55
CA ARG A 487 13.81 30.56 -8.80
C ARG A 487 14.11 31.32 -10.09
N PRO A 488 13.48 30.99 -11.24
CA PRO A 488 13.67 31.78 -12.47
C PRO A 488 13.26 33.25 -12.34
N GLN A 489 12.23 33.54 -11.54
CA GLN A 489 11.86 34.95 -11.24
C GLN A 489 12.99 35.73 -10.57
N LYS A 490 13.96 35.04 -9.95
CA LYS A 490 15.17 35.62 -9.37
C LYS A 490 16.41 35.46 -10.24
N GLY A 491 16.24 35.14 -11.53
CA GLY A 491 17.35 34.90 -12.46
C GLY A 491 18.12 33.57 -12.22
N LEU A 492 17.60 32.68 -11.40
CA LEU A 492 18.23 31.39 -11.07
C LEU A 492 17.59 30.27 -11.88
N SER A 493 18.35 29.22 -12.20
CA SER A 493 17.79 28.02 -12.84
C SER A 493 16.78 27.32 -11.93
N PRO A 494 15.75 26.64 -12.48
CA PRO A 494 14.84 25.78 -11.70
C PRO A 494 15.61 24.74 -10.89
N VAL A 495 15.02 24.28 -9.80
CA VAL A 495 15.61 23.19 -8.99
C VAL A 495 15.66 21.93 -9.85
N SER A 496 16.86 21.36 -10.00
CA SER A 496 17.03 20.04 -10.59
C SER A 496 17.53 19.06 -9.54
N LEU A 497 17.17 17.78 -9.67
CA LEU A 497 17.64 16.73 -8.76
C LEU A 497 19.16 16.69 -8.70
N ARG A 498 19.79 16.88 -9.86
CA ARG A 498 21.24 16.95 -9.97
C ARG A 498 21.81 18.12 -9.19
N LEU A 499 21.18 19.30 -9.27
CA LEU A 499 21.58 20.47 -8.49
C LEU A 499 21.39 20.22 -7.00
N LEU A 500 20.25 19.60 -6.62
CA LEU A 500 19.95 19.27 -5.23
C LEU A 500 20.98 18.30 -4.66
N LEU A 501 21.26 17.21 -5.37
CA LEU A 501 22.25 16.21 -4.94
C LEU A 501 23.64 16.82 -4.78
N HIS A 502 24.08 17.62 -5.77
CA HIS A 502 25.37 18.31 -5.65
C HIS A 502 25.38 19.30 -4.49
N SER A 503 24.28 20.03 -4.27
CA SER A 503 24.19 20.96 -3.13
C SER A 503 24.25 20.22 -1.80
N ILE A 504 23.56 19.10 -1.67
CA ILE A 504 23.61 18.26 -0.45
C ILE A 504 25.03 17.72 -0.23
N VAL A 505 25.63 17.13 -1.25
CA VAL A 505 27.00 16.58 -1.16
C VAL A 505 28.00 17.67 -0.79
N SER A 506 27.96 18.81 -1.49
CA SER A 506 28.88 19.92 -1.22
C SER A 506 28.66 20.52 0.16
N LEU A 507 27.40 20.67 0.60
CA LEU A 507 27.08 21.19 1.93
C LEU A 507 27.50 20.20 3.04
N SER A 508 27.25 18.91 2.84
CA SER A 508 27.66 17.86 3.79
C SER A 508 29.17 17.78 3.89
N TYR A 509 29.87 17.83 2.76
CA TYR A 509 31.32 17.86 2.72
C TYR A 509 31.88 19.09 3.45
N TYR A 510 31.30 20.27 3.18
CA TYR A 510 31.68 21.50 3.88
C TYR A 510 31.44 21.43 5.38
N ALA A 511 30.26 20.96 5.81
CA ALA A 511 29.91 20.85 7.23
C ALA A 511 30.86 19.86 7.94
N LEU A 512 31.10 18.70 7.34
CA LEU A 512 32.01 17.69 7.88
C LEU A 512 33.45 18.21 7.99
N SER A 513 33.95 18.82 6.92
CA SER A 513 35.29 19.41 6.90
C SER A 513 35.44 20.51 7.95
N SER A 514 34.44 21.36 8.11
CA SER A 514 34.43 22.45 9.11
C SER A 514 34.42 21.90 10.54
N VAL A 515 33.65 20.84 10.81
CA VAL A 515 33.62 20.20 12.14
C VAL A 515 34.96 19.54 12.46
N ILE A 516 35.57 18.85 11.49
CA ILE A 516 36.88 18.21 11.65
C ILE A 516 37.95 19.28 11.90
N LEU A 517 38.01 20.32 11.06
CA LEU A 517 38.99 21.40 11.25
C LEU A 517 38.75 22.13 12.57
N SER A 518 37.52 22.38 12.98
CA SER A 518 37.23 23.10 14.20
C SER A 518 37.63 22.35 15.47
N ASN A 519 37.56 21.03 15.45
CA ASN A 519 37.91 20.22 16.65
C ASN A 519 39.33 19.65 16.55
N VAL A 520 39.64 18.88 15.52
CA VAL A 520 40.97 18.25 15.33
C VAL A 520 42.00 19.30 14.98
N GLY A 521 41.69 20.21 14.05
CA GLY A 521 42.58 21.28 13.66
C GLY A 521 42.88 22.26 14.81
N TRP A 522 41.89 22.58 15.65
CA TRP A 522 42.07 23.36 16.85
C TRP A 522 43.03 22.69 17.83
N VAL A 523 42.86 21.39 18.13
CA VAL A 523 43.75 20.62 19.00
C VAL A 523 45.19 20.61 18.46
N LEU A 524 45.33 20.30 17.17
CA LEU A 524 46.64 20.27 16.52
C LEU A 524 47.33 21.65 16.51
N ALA A 525 46.59 22.71 16.24
CA ALA A 525 47.10 24.07 16.23
C ALA A 525 47.52 24.58 17.61
N THR A 526 46.88 24.10 18.69
CA THR A 526 47.21 24.47 20.07
C THR A 526 48.33 23.65 20.65
N VAL A 527 48.37 22.33 20.39
CA VAL A 527 49.41 21.41 20.91
C VAL A 527 50.71 21.48 20.09
N PHE A 528 50.55 21.65 18.77
CA PHE A 528 51.69 21.72 17.83
C PHE A 528 51.60 22.99 16.98
N PRO A 529 52.11 24.15 17.44
CA PRO A 529 52.00 25.41 16.70
C PRO A 529 52.60 25.37 15.27
N SER A 530 53.60 24.54 15.04
CA SER A 530 54.18 24.32 13.71
C SER A 530 53.20 23.73 12.70
N SER A 531 52.12 23.08 13.14
CA SER A 531 51.08 22.50 12.28
C SER A 531 50.16 23.56 11.65
N LYS A 532 50.14 24.78 12.16
CA LYS A 532 49.26 25.88 11.67
C LYS A 532 49.40 26.12 10.17
N ARG A 533 50.60 26.14 9.62
CA ARG A 533 50.85 26.31 8.16
C ARG A 533 50.26 25.16 7.34
N GLY A 534 50.42 23.92 7.82
CA GLY A 534 49.80 22.74 7.19
C GLY A 534 48.27 22.75 7.22
N LEU A 535 47.70 23.15 8.36
CA LEU A 535 46.26 23.27 8.54
C LEU A 535 45.63 24.37 7.65
N ARG A 536 46.32 25.53 7.52
CA ARG A 536 45.87 26.60 6.59
C ARG A 536 45.92 26.14 5.12
N ARG A 537 46.96 25.38 4.73
CA ARG A 537 47.00 24.79 3.37
C ARG A 537 45.88 23.77 3.18
N LEU A 538 45.63 22.93 4.19
CA LEU A 538 44.53 21.96 4.14
C LEU A 538 43.18 22.65 4.03
N SER A 539 42.90 23.72 4.79
CA SER A 539 41.65 24.46 4.69
C SER A 539 41.49 25.13 3.32
N SER A 540 42.54 25.67 2.74
CA SER A 540 42.55 26.23 1.39
C SER A 540 42.18 25.18 0.31
N VAL A 541 42.75 23.95 0.42
CA VAL A 541 42.41 22.84 -0.49
C VAL A 541 40.95 22.41 -0.30
N LEU A 542 40.50 22.28 0.96
CA LEU A 542 39.10 21.92 1.27
C LEU A 542 38.13 22.98 0.75
N ALA A 543 38.43 24.27 0.91
CA ALA A 543 37.63 25.37 0.37
C ALA A 543 37.53 25.29 -1.16
N ALA A 544 38.63 25.06 -1.84
CA ALA A 544 38.65 24.86 -3.29
C ALA A 544 37.81 23.65 -3.71
N THR A 545 37.92 22.53 -2.97
CA THR A 545 37.16 21.32 -3.28
C THR A 545 35.66 21.53 -3.08
N VAL A 546 35.23 22.21 -2.01
CA VAL A 546 33.81 22.54 -1.79
C VAL A 546 33.26 23.38 -2.96
N LEU A 547 33.98 24.40 -3.39
CA LEU A 547 33.52 25.31 -4.46
C LEU A 547 33.49 24.63 -5.83
N PHE A 548 34.49 23.82 -6.15
CA PHE A 548 34.67 23.22 -7.48
C PHE A 548 34.36 21.74 -7.56
N SER A 549 33.77 21.14 -6.54
CA SER A 549 33.22 19.77 -6.61
C SER A 549 32.13 19.66 -7.70
N ASN A 550 31.47 20.74 -8.01
CA ASN A 550 30.51 20.81 -9.10
C ASN A 550 31.24 21.19 -10.43
N TRP A 551 31.34 20.24 -11.35
CA TRP A 551 31.96 20.44 -12.68
C TRP A 551 31.31 21.54 -13.55
N ARG A 552 30.13 22.06 -13.13
CA ARG A 552 29.46 23.20 -13.79
C ARG A 552 29.94 24.56 -13.29
N VAL A 553 30.63 24.61 -12.15
CA VAL A 553 31.19 25.84 -11.61
C VAL A 553 32.52 26.07 -12.32
N ARG A 554 32.55 27.09 -13.16
CA ARG A 554 33.75 27.51 -13.89
C ARG A 554 34.43 28.65 -13.13
N LYS A 555 35.71 28.48 -12.86
CA LYS A 555 36.55 29.49 -12.25
C LYS A 555 37.08 30.42 -13.35
N ARG A 556 36.85 31.70 -13.21
CA ARG A 556 37.47 32.75 -14.07
C ARG A 556 38.14 33.76 -13.16
N ILE A 557 39.45 33.90 -13.28
CA ILE A 557 40.23 34.86 -12.53
C ILE A 557 40.74 35.86 -13.53
N GLU A 558 40.35 37.12 -13.37
CA GLU A 558 40.84 38.25 -14.15
C GLU A 558 41.91 38.96 -13.34
N ASN A 559 42.98 39.42 -14.02
CA ASN A 559 44.09 40.18 -13.42
C ASN A 559 44.80 39.44 -12.25
N ARG A 560 45.02 38.16 -12.36
CA ARG A 560 45.70 37.33 -11.33
C ARG A 560 47.05 37.91 -10.88
N GLN A 561 47.74 38.63 -11.74
CA GLN A 561 49.01 39.31 -11.48
C GLN A 561 48.92 40.41 -10.40
N LEU A 562 47.71 40.94 -10.15
CA LEU A 562 47.48 41.96 -9.10
C LEU A 562 47.31 41.35 -7.72
N LEU A 563 47.09 40.03 -7.63
CA LEU A 563 47.03 39.28 -6.36
C LEU A 563 48.46 38.99 -5.88
N ASN A 564 49.13 40.02 -5.40
CA ASN A 564 50.43 39.81 -4.74
C ASN A 564 50.17 39.43 -3.26
N THR A 565 50.44 38.19 -2.90
CA THR A 565 50.30 37.67 -1.53
C THR A 565 51.60 37.72 -0.74
N ASP A 566 52.68 38.22 -1.32
CA ASP A 566 54.02 38.28 -0.68
C ASP A 566 54.19 39.57 0.12
N THR A 567 53.36 40.59 -0.11
CA THR A 567 53.36 41.83 0.67
C THR A 567 52.13 41.90 1.58
N PRO A 568 52.27 42.33 2.85
CA PRO A 568 51.15 42.57 3.73
C PRO A 568 50.14 43.54 3.07
N SER A 569 48.90 43.10 2.94
CA SER A 569 47.85 43.91 2.31
C SER A 569 46.49 43.64 2.93
N VAL A 570 45.63 44.64 2.85
CA VAL A 570 44.20 44.50 3.27
C VAL A 570 43.38 44.13 2.04
N VAL A 571 42.75 42.95 2.10
CA VAL A 571 41.88 42.48 1.02
C VAL A 571 40.44 42.83 1.36
N ILE A 572 39.80 43.65 0.54
CA ILE A 572 38.40 44.02 0.66
C ILE A 572 37.65 43.29 -0.47
N ALA A 573 36.63 42.50 -0.08
CA ALA A 573 35.79 41.77 -1.03
C ALA A 573 34.33 42.19 -0.89
N ASN A 574 33.60 42.19 -2.00
CA ASN A 574 32.15 42.36 -1.98
C ASN A 574 31.50 41.08 -1.39
N HIS A 575 30.90 41.23 -0.23
CA HIS A 575 30.32 40.08 0.52
C HIS A 575 28.85 39.88 0.18
N THR A 576 28.59 39.01 -0.81
CA THR A 576 27.24 38.70 -1.32
C THR A 576 26.74 37.31 -0.86
N SER A 577 27.66 36.45 -0.49
CA SER A 577 27.40 35.07 -0.08
C SER A 577 28.40 34.62 0.97
N TRP A 578 28.00 33.75 1.88
CA TRP A 578 28.91 33.13 2.83
C TRP A 578 29.96 32.22 2.17
N LEU A 579 29.79 31.86 0.87
CA LEU A 579 30.79 31.18 0.06
C LEU A 579 31.96 32.11 -0.33
N ASP A 580 31.84 33.41 -0.15
CA ASP A 580 32.87 34.38 -0.53
C ASP A 580 34.13 34.17 0.29
N THR A 581 34.00 33.79 1.56
CA THR A 581 35.12 33.42 2.43
C THR A 581 35.91 32.25 1.87
N LEU A 582 35.21 31.18 1.42
CA LEU A 582 35.84 30.03 0.77
C LEU A 582 36.52 30.41 -0.56
N SER A 583 35.92 31.38 -1.27
CA SER A 583 36.47 31.86 -2.52
C SER A 583 37.77 32.62 -2.31
N LEU A 584 37.94 33.33 -1.23
CA LEU A 584 39.21 34.00 -0.89
C LEU A 584 40.24 33.00 -0.32
N GLU A 585 39.85 32.11 0.57
CA GLU A 585 40.72 31.14 1.22
C GLU A 585 41.46 30.21 0.26
N GLN A 586 40.84 29.89 -0.91
CA GLN A 586 41.50 29.10 -1.94
C GLN A 586 42.69 29.78 -2.62
N TYR A 587 42.82 31.11 -2.53
CA TYR A 587 43.91 31.86 -3.19
C TYR A 587 45.14 32.01 -2.35
N SER A 588 44.98 32.13 -1.03
CA SER A 588 46.11 32.27 -0.13
C SER A 588 45.82 31.59 1.20
N HIS A 589 46.78 30.80 1.64
CA HIS A 589 46.76 30.20 2.98
C HIS A 589 47.27 31.17 4.08
N ARG A 590 47.64 32.39 3.68
CA ARG A 590 48.16 33.45 4.58
C ARG A 590 47.10 34.50 4.92
N LEU A 591 45.79 34.19 4.75
CA LEU A 591 44.71 35.10 5.06
C LEU A 591 44.31 35.03 6.53
N SER A 592 44.16 36.20 7.15
CA SER A 592 43.50 36.37 8.44
C SER A 592 42.15 37.08 8.22
N TYR A 593 41.10 36.59 8.91
CA TYR A 593 39.74 37.03 8.66
C TYR A 593 39.19 37.89 9.78
N VAL A 594 38.56 39.01 9.43
CA VAL A 594 37.64 39.69 10.30
C VAL A 594 36.27 39.06 10.13
N VAL A 595 35.76 38.45 11.19
CA VAL A 595 34.53 37.67 11.14
C VAL A 595 33.45 38.21 12.05
N ASN A 596 32.20 37.91 11.74
CA ASN A 596 31.09 38.30 12.60
C ASN A 596 31.12 37.51 13.93
N ASP A 597 30.64 38.08 15.01
CA ASP A 597 30.69 37.51 16.36
C ASP A 597 30.04 36.14 16.48
N TRP A 598 28.93 35.92 15.78
CA TRP A 598 28.28 34.59 15.80
C TRP A 598 29.15 33.51 15.18
N VAL A 599 29.91 33.84 14.11
CA VAL A 599 30.86 32.92 13.47
C VAL A 599 32.06 32.67 14.40
N TYR A 600 32.59 33.72 14.99
CA TYR A 600 33.71 33.67 15.93
C TYR A 600 33.41 32.82 17.17
N ARG A 601 32.18 32.90 17.69
CA ARG A 601 31.71 32.12 18.83
C ARG A 601 31.12 30.75 18.46
N SER A 602 30.98 30.45 17.19
CA SER A 602 30.40 29.19 16.69
C SER A 602 31.19 27.97 17.15
N VAL A 603 30.49 26.92 17.56
CA VAL A 603 31.09 25.61 17.88
C VAL A 603 31.65 24.93 16.61
N ILE A 604 31.03 25.21 15.45
CA ILE A 604 31.39 24.58 14.17
C ILE A 604 32.62 25.25 13.54
N PHE A 605 32.74 26.56 13.65
CA PHE A 605 33.81 27.32 12.97
C PHE A 605 34.74 28.02 13.95
N GLY A 606 34.26 28.50 15.08
CA GLY A 606 34.90 29.49 15.90
C GLY A 606 36.21 29.02 16.55
N ARG A 607 36.31 27.75 16.98
CA ARG A 607 37.52 27.21 17.61
C ARG A 607 38.70 27.23 16.65
N TYR A 608 38.49 26.77 15.41
CA TYR A 608 39.50 26.75 14.36
C TYR A 608 39.88 28.19 13.94
N LEU A 609 38.89 29.04 13.69
CA LEU A 609 39.12 30.41 13.27
C LEU A 609 39.92 31.20 14.30
N ARG A 610 39.62 31.07 15.59
CA ARG A 610 40.42 31.67 16.68
C ARG A 610 41.88 31.16 16.68
N ALA A 611 42.05 29.86 16.52
CA ALA A 611 43.40 29.27 16.47
C ALA A 611 44.22 29.72 15.25
N MET A 612 43.53 30.10 14.16
CA MET A 612 44.13 30.62 12.93
C MET A 612 44.24 32.15 12.88
N GLY A 613 43.92 32.83 13.96
CA GLY A 613 44.09 34.29 14.07
C GLY A 613 42.96 35.12 13.47
N ALA A 614 41.74 34.55 13.36
CA ALA A 614 40.54 35.32 12.97
C ALA A 614 40.16 36.28 14.12
N TYR A 615 39.56 37.43 13.74
CA TYR A 615 39.24 38.53 14.64
C TYR A 615 37.74 38.85 14.59
N PRO A 616 37.09 39.11 15.75
CA PRO A 616 35.67 39.45 15.77
C PRO A 616 35.45 40.94 15.40
N ALA A 617 34.52 41.17 14.50
CA ALA A 617 34.23 42.50 13.97
C ALA A 617 33.76 43.51 15.06
N SER A 618 33.17 43.03 16.15
CA SER A 618 32.66 43.89 17.26
C SER A 618 33.74 44.56 18.09
N GLU A 619 34.96 44.03 18.09
CA GLU A 619 36.03 44.60 18.91
C GLU A 619 36.76 45.81 18.29
N GLY A 620 36.45 46.12 17.02
CA GLY A 620 36.99 47.29 16.33
C GLY A 620 38.44 47.17 15.89
N ILE A 621 38.90 48.06 15.04
CA ILE A 621 40.24 48.02 14.41
C ILE A 621 41.33 48.25 15.45
N GLU A 622 41.11 49.11 16.47
CA GLU A 622 42.11 49.47 17.48
C GLU A 622 42.61 48.29 18.31
N LYS A 623 41.73 47.37 18.68
CA LYS A 623 42.09 46.16 19.41
C LYS A 623 42.62 45.04 18.53
N GLY A 624 42.26 45.04 17.26
CA GLY A 624 42.66 44.03 16.28
C GLY A 624 44.08 44.24 15.75
N MET A 625 44.55 45.47 15.68
CA MET A 625 45.81 45.82 15.08
C MET A 625 47.01 45.16 15.74
N PRO A 626 47.16 45.09 17.08
CA PRO A 626 48.24 44.41 17.76
C PRO A 626 48.26 42.90 17.45
N LEU A 627 47.10 42.27 17.41
CA LEU A 627 46.93 40.86 17.11
C LEU A 627 47.31 40.52 15.66
N LEU A 628 46.89 41.40 14.72
CA LEU A 628 47.25 41.30 13.32
C LEU A 628 48.76 41.49 13.12
N GLN A 629 49.43 42.41 13.82
CA GLN A 629 50.87 42.63 13.81
C GLN A 629 51.63 41.39 14.34
N GLN A 630 51.16 40.79 15.44
CA GLN A 630 51.74 39.57 15.99
C GLN A 630 51.64 38.42 14.99
N HIS A 631 50.48 38.21 14.37
CA HIS A 631 50.33 37.14 13.37
C HIS A 631 51.15 37.39 12.08
N LEU A 632 51.31 38.63 11.66
CA LEU A 632 52.21 38.97 10.54
C LEU A 632 53.66 38.64 10.88
N GLN A 633 54.08 38.86 12.10
CA GLN A 633 55.45 38.51 12.54
C GLN A 633 55.66 36.99 12.64
N GLU A 634 54.65 36.23 13.10
CA GLU A 634 54.70 34.77 13.14
C GLU A 634 54.69 34.10 11.75
N ASP A 635 54.10 34.74 10.72
CA ASP A 635 54.08 34.21 9.35
C ASP A 635 55.33 34.62 8.51
N ILE A 636 56.14 35.60 8.97
CA ILE A 636 57.38 36.05 8.30
C ILE A 636 58.58 35.23 8.84
N SER A 637 58.50 34.69 10.04
CA SER A 637 59.50 33.77 10.65
C SER A 637 59.21 32.31 10.27
#